data_3ac094fbbe35c478657ca2831a54b2bb
#
_entry.id   3ac094fbbe35c478657ca2831a54b2bb
#
_cell.length_a   1.000
_cell.length_b   1.000
_cell.length_c   1.000
_cell.angle_alpha   90.00
_cell.angle_beta   90.00
_cell.angle_gamma   90.00
#
_symmetry.space_group_name_H-M   'P 1'
#
loop_
_entity.id
_entity.type
_entity.pdbx_description
1 polymer ?
#
loop_
_entity_poly.entity_id
_entity_poly.type
_entity_poly.pdbx_seq_one_letter_code
_entity_poly.pdbx_strand_id
1 'polypeptide(L)'
;MLRPVANALWGHYRRHPLQIVLVWLGLTLGIALLVGVMGVNQQAKESYRKGEQLFSNPFPYRIRHAQIGMNVPQGFYIQMRRAGLKTCTPLIEHRIVTDNQRDFQLLGIDPVAMLGAIKNSVVDEGKVKLLKLMQPPYPIMLGEYLANYIGIKTGDMLTLDSGRKIGPLEVINDSRMNDSRMVADIALLRELQPSSGFSAVVCGEMSSKQLLKLTHILPPGLTLERQQSAKLEPLTNAFHLNLFAMGMLAFVVGLFIFYQAMSLSLAQRQPLVGMLRQLGVNGTQLAGALIGELCLWVLLGLVGGNIIGLLLAQQLLPSVAASLNDLYSANVSLQVHWNWQWGAASLAIAVFGCAFACTWPLVRLLKSPPARLATHLALVRFSGREFAWQALLSCIFMAGAFVVYKLPHGQLAGFALIAFILIASGLMMPYLLWLLFNFLGRMSRRARMRWFFFDAAASLSYRGIAAMAFMLALASNIGMETMVGSFRNTTENWLEQRLAADIYIRPSMNMAPRISKWLQEQPDVEQVWWSWQKETRSNNGTIQVMSIGQTTGEQKALSVKEGINNYWQQLHHERAVMVSESMALKHHWQPGDMINLPAPMNKGWRVVGIYYDYGNPYGQVLISQQKWQRFWPHSGQVGLAIHLKNGTSSEALLAKLGERFRLQPERVRNNAALMKQAMTVFDRTFVVTSTLGNLTLFIAICGLFFATIAGEISRQRQFSLLRCMGMTGIELSLLGGGQLLVIGLVTALMALPLGLLLAQLLIDVVLKYSFGWTMQVQYFPYNYFMTLGTALLVLLVAGAWPVWRLVHRSAILSLRESF
;
A
#
# COMPACT_ATOMS: atom_id res chain seq x y z
N MET A 1 -15.21 -50.54 -9.36
CA MET A 1 -16.47 -49.75 -9.30
C MET A 1 -16.29 -48.21 -9.35
N LEU A 2 -15.15 -47.65 -8.99
CA LEU A 2 -14.91 -46.17 -9.07
C LEU A 2 -15.03 -45.59 -10.52
N ARG A 3 -14.50 -46.26 -11.55
CA ARG A 3 -14.56 -45.82 -12.94
C ARG A 3 -16.00 -45.62 -13.48
N PRO A 4 -16.96 -46.55 -13.30
CA PRO A 4 -18.35 -46.32 -13.77
C PRO A 4 -19.04 -45.17 -13.04
N VAL A 5 -18.77 -44.98 -11.74
CA VAL A 5 -19.31 -43.86 -10.97
C VAL A 5 -18.74 -42.54 -11.47
N ALA A 6 -17.43 -42.47 -11.68
CA ALA A 6 -16.77 -41.27 -12.23
C ALA A 6 -17.29 -40.95 -13.64
N ASN A 7 -17.49 -41.95 -14.51
CA ASN A 7 -18.04 -41.76 -15.85
C ASN A 7 -19.50 -41.26 -15.82
N ALA A 8 -20.30 -41.74 -14.88
CA ALA A 8 -21.68 -41.29 -14.71
C ALA A 8 -21.72 -39.83 -14.24
N LEU A 9 -20.85 -39.45 -13.30
CA LEU A 9 -20.71 -38.08 -12.81
C LEU A 9 -20.20 -37.15 -13.94
N TRP A 10 -19.22 -37.60 -14.74
CA TRP A 10 -18.71 -36.82 -15.89
C TRP A 10 -19.71 -36.67 -17.03
N GLY A 11 -20.58 -37.65 -17.23
CA GLY A 11 -21.69 -37.59 -18.19
C GLY A 11 -22.65 -36.43 -17.92
N HIS A 12 -22.81 -36.05 -16.64
CA HIS A 12 -23.61 -34.88 -16.27
C HIS A 12 -23.03 -33.59 -16.85
N TYR A 13 -21.73 -33.38 -16.79
CA TYR A 13 -21.07 -32.20 -17.32
C TYR A 13 -21.16 -32.07 -18.84
N ARG A 14 -21.12 -33.21 -19.57
CA ARG A 14 -21.32 -33.19 -21.01
C ARG A 14 -22.71 -32.67 -21.41
N ARG A 15 -23.70 -32.89 -20.57
CA ARG A 15 -25.10 -32.39 -20.77
C ARG A 15 -25.27 -30.92 -20.32
N HIS A 16 -24.41 -30.44 -19.40
CA HIS A 16 -24.49 -29.10 -18.85
C HIS A 16 -23.15 -28.37 -18.98
N PRO A 17 -22.69 -28.00 -20.20
CA PRO A 17 -21.35 -27.42 -20.40
C PRO A 17 -21.16 -26.05 -19.71
N LEU A 18 -22.23 -25.28 -19.52
CA LEU A 18 -22.20 -24.04 -18.77
C LEU A 18 -21.68 -24.23 -17.33
N GLN A 19 -21.97 -25.37 -16.70
CA GLN A 19 -21.48 -25.62 -15.33
C GLN A 19 -19.97 -25.82 -15.27
N ILE A 20 -19.38 -26.45 -16.31
CA ILE A 20 -17.93 -26.59 -16.43
C ILE A 20 -17.26 -25.22 -16.39
N VAL A 21 -17.77 -24.33 -17.26
CA VAL A 21 -17.25 -22.96 -17.39
C VAL A 21 -17.37 -22.21 -16.07
N LEU A 22 -18.51 -22.34 -15.35
CA LEU A 22 -18.78 -21.67 -14.10
C LEU A 22 -17.85 -22.14 -12.97
N VAL A 23 -17.70 -23.45 -12.80
CA VAL A 23 -16.83 -24.03 -11.78
C VAL A 23 -15.38 -23.64 -12.03
N TRP A 24 -14.94 -23.76 -13.30
CA TRP A 24 -13.57 -23.42 -13.71
C TRP A 24 -13.29 -21.92 -13.55
N LEU A 25 -14.17 -21.06 -14.06
CA LEU A 25 -13.98 -19.60 -13.99
C LEU A 25 -13.96 -19.09 -12.54
N GLY A 26 -14.86 -19.56 -11.69
CA GLY A 26 -14.93 -19.11 -10.29
C GLY A 26 -13.62 -19.35 -9.56
N LEU A 27 -13.06 -20.56 -9.67
CA LEU A 27 -11.82 -20.91 -9.02
C LEU A 27 -10.60 -20.24 -9.69
N THR A 28 -10.56 -20.27 -11.03
CA THR A 28 -9.48 -19.68 -11.80
C THR A 28 -9.33 -18.18 -11.57
N LEU A 29 -10.43 -17.42 -11.60
CA LEU A 29 -10.41 -15.97 -11.37
C LEU A 29 -10.01 -15.62 -9.93
N GLY A 30 -10.49 -16.39 -8.94
CA GLY A 30 -10.08 -16.20 -7.55
C GLY A 30 -8.58 -16.41 -7.37
N ILE A 31 -8.03 -17.51 -7.91
CA ILE A 31 -6.59 -17.81 -7.86
C ILE A 31 -5.79 -16.79 -8.69
N ALA A 32 -6.29 -16.37 -9.87
CA ALA A 32 -5.62 -15.41 -10.73
C ALA A 32 -5.41 -14.06 -10.05
N LEU A 33 -6.42 -13.54 -9.34
CA LEU A 33 -6.28 -12.31 -8.59
C LEU A 33 -5.30 -12.44 -7.43
N LEU A 34 -5.35 -13.56 -6.69
CA LEU A 34 -4.40 -13.82 -5.62
C LEU A 34 -2.97 -13.88 -6.12
N VAL A 35 -2.71 -14.64 -7.19
CA VAL A 35 -1.37 -14.79 -7.79
C VAL A 35 -0.92 -13.48 -8.44
N GLY A 36 -1.82 -12.75 -9.12
CA GLY A 36 -1.55 -11.45 -9.69
C GLY A 36 -1.07 -10.45 -8.64
N VAL A 37 -1.77 -10.37 -7.52
CA VAL A 37 -1.39 -9.53 -6.38
C VAL A 37 -0.07 -9.98 -5.75
N MET A 38 0.14 -11.29 -5.56
CA MET A 38 1.42 -11.82 -5.06
C MET A 38 2.58 -11.44 -5.99
N GLY A 39 2.40 -11.54 -7.29
CA GLY A 39 3.40 -11.18 -8.30
C GLY A 39 3.76 -9.69 -8.25
N VAL A 40 2.77 -8.81 -8.27
CA VAL A 40 2.96 -7.35 -8.15
C VAL A 40 3.63 -7.01 -6.81
N ASN A 41 3.15 -7.60 -5.72
CA ASN A 41 3.64 -7.33 -4.38
C ASN A 41 5.11 -7.75 -4.20
N GLN A 42 5.49 -8.92 -4.71
CA GLN A 42 6.88 -9.39 -4.61
C GLN A 42 7.81 -8.55 -5.49
N GLN A 43 7.40 -8.21 -6.72
CA GLN A 43 8.20 -7.36 -7.60
C GLN A 43 8.39 -5.96 -7.02
N ALA A 44 7.33 -5.39 -6.43
CA ALA A 44 7.44 -4.15 -5.69
C ALA A 44 8.45 -4.28 -4.54
N LYS A 45 8.34 -5.34 -3.73
CA LYS A 45 9.26 -5.60 -2.60
C LYS A 45 10.71 -5.79 -3.03
N GLU A 46 10.96 -6.50 -4.13
CA GLU A 46 12.30 -6.66 -4.68
C GLU A 46 12.87 -5.34 -5.21
N SER A 47 12.03 -4.52 -5.84
CA SER A 47 12.40 -3.21 -6.33
C SER A 47 12.71 -2.24 -5.20
N TYR A 48 11.89 -2.23 -4.14
CA TYR A 48 12.18 -1.49 -2.91
C TYR A 48 13.50 -1.96 -2.29
N ARG A 49 13.72 -3.26 -2.19
CA ARG A 49 14.96 -3.83 -1.63
C ARG A 49 16.19 -3.47 -2.48
N LYS A 50 16.06 -3.48 -3.81
CA LYS A 50 17.11 -3.00 -4.71
C LYS A 50 17.31 -1.49 -4.56
N GLY A 51 16.24 -0.71 -4.50
CA GLY A 51 16.29 0.72 -4.21
C GLY A 51 16.93 1.00 -2.84
N GLU A 52 16.50 0.31 -1.79
CA GLU A 52 17.06 0.42 -0.46
C GLU A 52 18.55 -0.01 -0.42
N GLN A 53 18.96 -1.00 -1.19
CA GLN A 53 20.37 -1.38 -1.36
C GLN A 53 21.18 -0.31 -2.11
N LEU A 54 20.57 0.42 -3.04
CA LEU A 54 21.17 1.57 -3.73
C LEU A 54 21.31 2.78 -2.78
N PHE A 55 20.35 2.96 -1.87
CA PHE A 55 20.36 4.03 -0.85
C PHE A 55 20.88 3.56 0.51
N SER A 56 21.05 2.25 0.74
CA SER A 56 21.67 1.75 1.95
C SER A 56 23.14 2.18 1.93
N ASN A 57 23.47 3.04 2.88
CA ASN A 57 24.85 3.37 3.15
C ASN A 57 25.58 2.04 3.44
N PRO A 58 26.54 1.62 2.64
CA PRO A 58 27.30 0.39 2.89
C PRO A 58 28.00 0.41 4.25
N PHE A 59 27.96 1.57 4.91
CA PHE A 59 28.57 1.86 6.20
C PHE A 59 27.49 2.30 7.22
N PRO A 60 26.76 1.35 7.83
CA PRO A 60 25.71 1.67 8.79
C PRO A 60 26.25 2.28 10.10
N TYR A 61 27.53 2.12 10.38
CA TYR A 61 28.15 2.67 11.56
C TYR A 61 29.12 3.79 11.19
N ARG A 62 29.03 4.89 11.91
CA ARG A 62 29.89 6.07 11.72
C ARG A 62 30.44 6.54 13.06
N ILE A 63 31.74 6.70 13.15
CA ILE A 63 32.43 7.22 14.33
C ILE A 63 32.83 8.65 14.03
N ARG A 64 32.44 9.58 14.89
CA ARG A 64 32.78 11.00 14.82
C ARG A 64 33.17 11.53 16.18
N HIS A 65 33.84 12.67 16.21
CA HIS A 65 34.04 13.41 17.45
C HIS A 65 32.71 14.05 17.91
N ALA A 66 32.44 14.00 19.21
CA ALA A 66 31.24 14.58 19.80
C ALA A 66 31.15 16.11 19.62
N GLN A 67 32.30 16.79 19.61
CA GLN A 67 32.40 18.21 19.35
C GLN A 67 32.53 18.47 17.84
N ILE A 68 31.71 19.41 17.35
CA ILE A 68 31.69 19.82 15.94
C ILE A 68 33.04 20.52 15.63
N GLY A 69 33.70 20.11 14.52
CA GLY A 69 34.95 20.68 14.07
C GLY A 69 36.19 19.96 14.54
N MET A 70 36.06 19.01 15.48
CA MET A 70 37.20 18.14 15.84
C MET A 70 37.21 16.85 15.01
N ASN A 71 38.41 16.41 14.66
CA ASN A 71 38.63 15.19 13.87
C ASN A 71 38.83 13.96 14.74
N VAL A 72 38.54 12.79 14.20
CA VAL A 72 38.85 11.51 14.81
C VAL A 72 40.38 11.30 14.74
N PRO A 73 41.04 11.04 15.87
CA PRO A 73 42.48 10.88 15.88
C PRO A 73 42.95 9.70 15.03
N GLN A 74 44.01 9.86 14.28
CA GLN A 74 44.58 8.78 13.46
C GLN A 74 45.03 7.58 14.30
N GLY A 75 45.56 7.80 15.50
CA GLY A 75 45.93 6.75 16.43
C GLY A 75 44.80 5.82 16.81
N PHE A 76 43.56 6.35 16.95
CA PHE A 76 42.39 5.55 17.22
C PHE A 76 42.04 4.61 16.05
N TYR A 77 42.10 5.08 14.81
CA TYR A 77 41.89 4.23 13.64
C TYR A 77 42.91 3.09 13.56
N ILE A 78 44.21 3.36 13.86
CA ILE A 78 45.25 2.34 13.92
C ILE A 78 44.93 1.30 15.01
N GLN A 79 44.49 1.75 16.19
CA GLN A 79 44.06 0.88 17.28
C GLN A 79 42.91 -0.02 16.88
N MET A 80 41.89 0.52 16.19
CA MET A 80 40.77 -0.25 15.65
C MET A 80 41.24 -1.36 14.68
N ARG A 81 42.11 -1.02 13.75
CA ARG A 81 42.70 -1.97 12.79
C ARG A 81 43.49 -3.08 13.47
N ARG A 82 44.30 -2.75 14.49
CA ARG A 82 45.05 -3.72 15.32
C ARG A 82 44.11 -4.63 16.13
N ALA A 83 42.96 -4.10 16.57
CA ALA A 83 41.92 -4.89 17.26
C ALA A 83 41.15 -5.83 16.33
N GLY A 84 41.44 -5.86 15.03
CA GLY A 84 40.82 -6.74 14.04
C GLY A 84 39.50 -6.21 13.43
N LEU A 85 39.17 -4.94 13.62
CA LEU A 85 38.01 -4.29 13.02
C LEU A 85 38.35 -3.87 11.57
N LYS A 86 38.42 -4.86 10.67
CA LYS A 86 38.81 -4.68 9.27
C LYS A 86 37.70 -4.05 8.40
N THR A 87 36.47 -4.01 8.90
CA THR A 87 35.26 -3.50 8.20
C THR A 87 35.10 -1.98 8.27
N CYS A 88 36.08 -1.26 8.85
CA CYS A 88 36.05 0.17 9.02
C CYS A 88 37.06 0.87 8.08
N THR A 89 36.62 2.00 7.49
CA THR A 89 37.43 2.84 6.59
C THR A 89 37.41 4.31 7.04
N PRO A 90 38.55 5.04 6.95
CA PRO A 90 38.60 6.44 7.28
C PRO A 90 37.96 7.29 6.17
N LEU A 91 37.41 8.43 6.55
CA LEU A 91 36.78 9.39 5.64
C LEU A 91 37.24 10.81 5.99
N ILE A 92 37.67 11.57 4.98
CA ILE A 92 37.94 13.00 5.09
C ILE A 92 36.89 13.72 4.24
N GLU A 93 36.20 14.68 4.83
CA GLU A 93 35.23 15.55 4.15
C GLU A 93 35.83 16.95 4.06
N HIS A 94 35.95 17.45 2.85
CA HIS A 94 36.45 18.79 2.63
C HIS A 94 35.55 19.56 1.68
N ARG A 95 35.28 20.83 2.00
CA ARG A 95 34.50 21.71 1.16
C ARG A 95 35.42 22.48 0.25
N ILE A 96 35.30 22.32 -1.05
CA ILE A 96 36.07 23.03 -2.06
C ILE A 96 35.20 24.11 -2.71
N VAL A 97 35.82 25.26 -2.96
CA VAL A 97 35.21 26.35 -3.70
C VAL A 97 35.97 26.50 -5.01
N THR A 98 35.26 26.55 -6.12
CA THR A 98 35.87 26.75 -7.43
C THR A 98 36.12 28.24 -7.73
N ASP A 99 36.90 28.54 -8.74
CA ASP A 99 37.15 29.90 -9.28
C ASP A 99 35.83 30.64 -9.60
N ASN A 100 34.83 29.91 -10.00
CA ASN A 100 33.46 30.42 -10.26
C ASN A 100 32.62 30.57 -8.99
N GLN A 101 33.20 30.55 -7.79
CA GLN A 101 32.56 30.63 -6.48
C GLN A 101 31.47 29.56 -6.24
N ARG A 102 31.56 28.41 -6.90
CA ARG A 102 30.71 27.27 -6.66
C ARG A 102 31.28 26.37 -5.57
N ASP A 103 30.44 25.89 -4.74
CA ASP A 103 30.71 25.12 -3.54
C ASP A 103 30.44 23.62 -3.78
N PHE A 104 31.43 22.76 -3.56
CA PHE A 104 31.27 21.29 -3.66
C PHE A 104 31.88 20.60 -2.46
N GLN A 105 31.34 19.41 -2.15
CA GLN A 105 31.87 18.55 -1.12
C GLN A 105 32.79 17.50 -1.75
N LEU A 106 34.04 17.52 -1.38
CA LEU A 106 35.05 16.54 -1.78
C LEU A 106 35.21 15.51 -0.66
N LEU A 107 34.98 14.22 -0.98
CA LEU A 107 35.12 13.10 -0.06
C LEU A 107 36.43 12.36 -0.35
N GLY A 108 37.34 12.33 0.60
CA GLY A 108 38.54 11.51 0.57
C GLY A 108 38.30 10.16 1.20
N ILE A 109 38.45 9.12 0.43
CA ILE A 109 38.30 7.73 0.84
C ILE A 109 39.62 6.97 0.72
N ASP A 110 39.79 5.93 1.51
CA ASP A 110 40.85 4.94 1.31
C ASP A 110 40.26 3.78 0.49
N PRO A 111 40.60 3.65 -0.81
CA PRO A 111 40.01 2.64 -1.68
C PRO A 111 40.24 1.20 -1.21
N VAL A 112 41.44 0.93 -0.63
CA VAL A 112 41.80 -0.42 -0.13
C VAL A 112 41.02 -0.78 1.11
N ALA A 113 40.90 0.13 2.06
CA ALA A 113 40.13 -0.08 3.27
C ALA A 113 38.63 -0.18 2.94
N MET A 114 38.13 0.58 1.97
CA MET A 114 36.74 0.58 1.53
C MET A 114 36.37 -0.74 0.85
N LEU A 115 37.22 -1.30 -0.01
CA LEU A 115 37.01 -2.63 -0.60
C LEU A 115 36.97 -3.74 0.46
N GLY A 116 37.81 -3.64 1.50
CA GLY A 116 37.80 -4.59 2.63
C GLY A 116 36.58 -4.46 3.53
N ALA A 117 35.95 -3.30 3.57
CA ALA A 117 34.80 -3.02 4.40
C ALA A 117 33.45 -3.42 3.71
N ILE A 118 33.41 -3.43 2.39
CA ILE A 118 32.24 -3.83 1.59
C ILE A 118 32.26 -5.36 1.39
N LYS A 119 31.70 -6.10 2.34
CA LYS A 119 31.48 -7.56 2.19
C LYS A 119 30.20 -7.80 1.36
N ASN A 120 30.34 -8.58 0.26
CA ASN A 120 29.22 -9.21 -0.48
C ASN A 120 28.18 -8.28 -1.16
N SER A 121 28.53 -7.13 -1.61
CA SER A 121 27.66 -6.46 -2.60
C SER A 121 28.07 -6.85 -4.02
N VAL A 122 27.09 -7.11 -4.85
CA VAL A 122 27.16 -7.43 -6.30
C VAL A 122 27.78 -6.25 -7.07
N VAL A 123 29.10 -6.05 -6.99
CA VAL A 123 29.73 -4.92 -7.66
C VAL A 123 31.16 -5.28 -8.06
N ASP A 124 31.32 -6.15 -9.05
CA ASP A 124 32.60 -6.30 -9.71
C ASP A 124 33.00 -5.02 -10.49
N GLU A 125 32.04 -4.37 -11.14
CA GLU A 125 32.30 -3.10 -11.84
C GLU A 125 32.67 -1.94 -10.89
N GLY A 126 32.03 -1.85 -9.73
CA GLY A 126 32.35 -0.80 -8.73
C GLY A 126 33.72 -1.00 -8.08
N LYS A 127 34.17 -2.23 -7.92
CA LYS A 127 35.54 -2.52 -7.39
C LYS A 127 36.63 -2.05 -8.34
N VAL A 128 36.43 -2.28 -9.65
CA VAL A 128 37.39 -1.83 -10.66
C VAL A 128 37.49 -0.31 -10.72
N LYS A 129 36.33 0.39 -10.62
CA LYS A 129 36.29 1.86 -10.61
C LYS A 129 36.98 2.45 -9.36
N LEU A 130 36.79 1.88 -8.18
CA LEU A 130 37.46 2.35 -6.96
C LEU A 130 38.97 2.20 -6.99
N LEU A 131 39.50 1.14 -7.61
CA LEU A 131 40.95 0.96 -7.77
C LEU A 131 41.58 1.97 -8.72
N LYS A 132 40.82 2.53 -9.67
CA LYS A 132 41.33 3.62 -10.54
C LYS A 132 41.69 4.87 -9.76
N LEU A 133 41.08 5.15 -8.60
CA LEU A 133 41.45 6.30 -7.75
C LEU A 133 42.90 6.23 -7.27
N MET A 134 43.48 5.03 -7.22
CA MET A 134 44.88 4.82 -6.79
C MET A 134 45.89 4.83 -7.95
N GLN A 135 45.39 4.90 -9.18
CA GLN A 135 46.27 4.90 -10.35
C GLN A 135 46.57 6.32 -10.80
N PRO A 136 47.87 6.70 -11.05
CA PRO A 136 48.17 7.99 -11.64
C PRO A 136 47.41 8.18 -12.97
N PRO A 137 46.87 9.32 -13.22
CA PRO A 137 47.02 10.64 -12.58
C PRO A 137 46.04 10.91 -11.40
N TYR A 138 45.56 9.92 -10.62
CA TYR A 138 44.70 10.06 -9.43
C TYR A 138 43.41 10.81 -9.70
N PRO A 139 42.48 10.24 -10.44
CA PRO A 139 41.25 10.91 -10.86
C PRO A 139 40.32 11.24 -9.69
N ILE A 140 39.55 12.32 -9.87
CA ILE A 140 38.44 12.68 -8.99
C ILE A 140 37.14 12.20 -9.67
N MET A 141 36.38 11.35 -9.01
CA MET A 141 35.15 10.80 -9.51
C MET A 141 33.95 11.71 -9.18
N LEU A 142 33.06 11.95 -10.16
CA LEU A 142 31.85 12.71 -9.99
C LEU A 142 30.70 12.08 -10.80
N GLY A 143 29.47 12.28 -10.37
CA GLY A 143 28.28 11.80 -11.08
C GLY A 143 28.01 12.60 -12.35
N GLU A 144 27.38 11.96 -13.34
CA GLU A 144 27.01 12.58 -14.62
C GLU A 144 26.18 13.85 -14.45
N TYR A 145 25.27 13.87 -13.46
CA TYR A 145 24.46 15.03 -13.14
C TYR A 145 25.32 16.25 -12.75
N LEU A 146 26.30 16.04 -11.88
CA LEU A 146 27.20 17.08 -11.41
C LEU A 146 28.13 17.55 -12.53
N ALA A 147 28.61 16.63 -13.37
CA ALA A 147 29.42 16.93 -14.54
C ALA A 147 28.68 17.84 -15.54
N ASN A 148 27.44 17.50 -15.87
CA ASN A 148 26.59 18.28 -16.74
C ASN A 148 26.28 19.68 -16.16
N TYR A 149 26.05 19.76 -14.86
CA TYR A 149 25.78 21.03 -14.17
C TYR A 149 27.00 21.97 -14.18
N ILE A 150 28.21 21.42 -14.03
CA ILE A 150 29.45 22.22 -14.05
C ILE A 150 29.87 22.52 -15.49
N GLY A 151 29.41 21.72 -16.46
CA GLY A 151 29.80 21.79 -17.87
C GLY A 151 31.19 21.14 -18.13
N ILE A 152 31.52 20.10 -17.35
CA ILE A 152 32.84 19.43 -17.37
C ILE A 152 32.72 18.04 -18.04
N LYS A 153 33.77 17.67 -18.76
CA LYS A 153 33.90 16.34 -19.40
C LYS A 153 34.95 15.49 -18.70
N THR A 154 34.93 14.22 -18.92
CA THR A 154 35.94 13.29 -18.43
C THR A 154 37.32 13.69 -18.96
N GLY A 155 38.30 13.84 -18.06
CA GLY A 155 39.64 14.28 -18.37
C GLY A 155 39.93 15.76 -18.05
N ASP A 156 38.92 16.57 -17.81
CA ASP A 156 39.06 17.98 -17.47
C ASP A 156 39.67 18.16 -16.06
N MET A 157 40.29 19.34 -15.81
CA MET A 157 40.82 19.75 -14.50
C MET A 157 39.90 20.81 -13.89
N LEU A 158 39.70 20.73 -12.59
CA LEU A 158 38.91 21.69 -11.82
C LEU A 158 39.85 22.71 -11.16
N THR A 159 39.64 24.00 -11.42
CA THR A 159 40.39 25.09 -10.78
C THR A 159 39.65 25.52 -9.51
N LEU A 160 40.35 25.54 -8.39
CA LEU A 160 39.86 26.03 -7.12
C LEU A 160 40.00 27.55 -7.02
N ASP A 161 39.32 28.18 -6.07
CA ASP A 161 39.44 29.60 -5.74
C ASP A 161 40.84 30.02 -5.36
N SER A 162 41.63 29.08 -4.82
CA SER A 162 43.07 29.25 -4.53
C SER A 162 43.94 29.26 -5.79
N GLY A 163 43.40 29.10 -6.98
CA GLY A 163 44.13 28.94 -8.25
C GLY A 163 44.74 27.56 -8.48
N ARG A 164 44.63 26.64 -7.52
CA ARG A 164 45.11 25.26 -7.63
C ARG A 164 44.20 24.43 -8.54
N LYS A 165 44.82 23.68 -9.47
CA LYS A 165 44.08 22.72 -10.32
C LYS A 165 44.07 21.33 -9.71
N ILE A 166 42.93 20.71 -9.65
CA ILE A 166 42.75 19.34 -9.17
C ILE A 166 42.08 18.48 -10.25
N GLY A 167 42.35 17.21 -10.28
CA GLY A 167 41.84 16.26 -11.29
C GLY A 167 42.95 15.34 -11.80
N PRO A 168 42.76 14.64 -12.92
CA PRO A 168 41.63 14.74 -13.86
C PRO A 168 40.30 14.29 -13.29
N LEU A 169 39.22 14.83 -13.84
CA LEU A 169 37.85 14.48 -13.44
C LEU A 169 37.38 13.27 -14.24
N GLU A 170 36.80 12.25 -13.58
CA GLU A 170 36.21 11.08 -14.22
C GLU A 170 34.71 11.05 -13.94
N VAL A 171 33.93 11.17 -15.02
CA VAL A 171 32.44 11.15 -14.92
C VAL A 171 31.96 9.70 -14.86
N ILE A 172 31.17 9.40 -13.84
CA ILE A 172 30.61 8.06 -13.60
C ILE A 172 29.08 8.13 -13.75
N ASN A 173 28.54 7.28 -14.61
CA ASN A 173 27.12 7.05 -14.70
C ASN A 173 26.70 6.01 -13.65
N ASP A 174 26.58 6.45 -12.39
CA ASP A 174 26.09 5.62 -11.27
C ASP A 174 25.07 6.45 -10.48
N SER A 175 23.86 5.94 -10.39
CA SER A 175 22.76 6.60 -9.67
C SER A 175 23.08 6.90 -8.19
N ARG A 176 24.08 6.23 -7.61
CA ARG A 176 24.57 6.47 -6.25
C ARG A 176 25.43 7.72 -6.11
N MET A 177 25.94 8.24 -7.22
CA MET A 177 26.77 9.45 -7.28
C MET A 177 26.04 10.69 -7.84
N ASN A 178 24.72 10.66 -7.87
CA ASN A 178 23.91 11.82 -8.35
C ASN A 178 23.84 12.99 -7.34
N ASP A 179 24.63 12.91 -6.27
CA ASP A 179 24.79 13.99 -5.29
C ASP A 179 25.81 15.04 -5.77
N SER A 180 25.77 16.22 -5.17
CA SER A 180 26.76 17.31 -5.33
C SER A 180 28.12 16.98 -4.72
N ARG A 181 28.50 15.70 -4.67
CA ARG A 181 29.71 15.18 -4.03
C ARG A 181 30.68 14.67 -5.08
N MET A 182 31.96 14.97 -4.85
CA MET A 182 33.07 14.42 -5.60
C MET A 182 33.84 13.46 -4.71
N VAL A 183 34.37 12.38 -5.26
CA VAL A 183 35.12 11.35 -4.52
C VAL A 183 36.54 11.29 -5.04
N ALA A 184 37.52 11.32 -4.14
CA ALA A 184 38.94 11.24 -4.46
C ALA A 184 39.66 10.32 -3.47
N ASP A 185 40.93 10.01 -3.75
CA ASP A 185 41.79 9.34 -2.78
C ASP A 185 42.02 10.24 -1.57
N ILE A 186 42.09 9.64 -0.39
CA ILE A 186 42.32 10.36 0.88
C ILE A 186 43.65 11.10 0.91
N ALA A 187 44.66 10.66 0.14
CA ALA A 187 45.95 11.31 0.02
C ALA A 187 45.84 12.71 -0.60
N LEU A 188 45.01 12.87 -1.64
CA LEU A 188 44.75 14.17 -2.27
C LEU A 188 44.14 15.17 -1.28
N LEU A 189 43.21 14.73 -0.43
CA LEU A 189 42.61 15.64 0.55
C LEU A 189 43.54 16.03 1.67
N ARG A 190 44.48 15.15 2.06
CA ARG A 190 45.53 15.49 3.01
C ARG A 190 46.52 16.51 2.46
N GLU A 191 46.73 16.48 1.15
CA GLU A 191 47.56 17.49 0.47
C GLU A 191 46.86 18.84 0.35
N LEU A 192 45.54 18.83 0.18
CA LEU A 192 44.72 20.06 0.13
C LEU A 192 44.52 20.66 1.52
N GLN A 193 44.36 19.82 2.55
CA GLN A 193 44.22 20.25 3.92
C GLN A 193 45.03 19.36 4.86
N PRO A 194 46.24 19.79 5.26
CA PRO A 194 47.05 19.08 6.24
C PRO A 194 46.38 19.07 7.61
N SER A 195 45.60 18.04 7.91
CA SER A 195 44.91 17.85 9.19
C SER A 195 45.40 16.57 9.85
N SER A 196 45.54 16.58 11.18
CA SER A 196 46.04 15.44 11.97
C SER A 196 44.98 14.39 12.31
N GLY A 197 43.92 14.19 11.48
CA GLY A 197 42.89 13.26 11.78
C GLY A 197 41.92 12.98 10.62
N PHE A 198 40.81 12.28 10.92
CA PHE A 198 39.78 11.96 9.95
C PHE A 198 38.48 12.68 10.33
N SER A 199 37.72 13.14 9.36
CA SER A 199 36.39 13.74 9.62
C SER A 199 35.43 12.72 10.21
N ALA A 200 35.56 11.46 9.81
CA ALA A 200 34.83 10.33 10.35
C ALA A 200 35.55 9.01 10.05
N VAL A 201 35.19 7.96 10.80
CA VAL A 201 35.50 6.58 10.43
C VAL A 201 34.15 5.88 10.20
N VAL A 202 33.97 5.34 9.00
CA VAL A 202 32.75 4.63 8.64
C VAL A 202 32.98 3.12 8.64
N CYS A 203 32.03 2.35 9.16
CA CYS A 203 32.19 0.91 9.30
C CYS A 203 30.99 0.18 8.68
N GLY A 204 31.27 -0.90 7.97
CA GLY A 204 30.28 -1.82 7.45
C GLY A 204 29.50 -2.57 8.56
N GLU A 205 28.67 -3.52 8.16
CA GLU A 205 27.93 -4.37 9.11
C GLU A 205 28.90 -5.11 10.03
N MET A 206 28.68 -4.97 11.34
CA MET A 206 29.48 -5.57 12.41
C MET A 206 28.65 -6.57 13.20
N SER A 207 29.28 -7.70 13.55
CA SER A 207 28.69 -8.66 14.49
C SER A 207 28.57 -8.04 15.90
N SER A 208 27.65 -8.60 16.72
CA SER A 208 27.47 -8.13 18.11
C SER A 208 28.78 -8.18 18.92
N LYS A 209 29.65 -9.16 18.65
CA LYS A 209 30.98 -9.26 19.27
C LYS A 209 31.95 -8.14 18.84
N GLN A 210 31.91 -7.76 17.57
CA GLN A 210 32.73 -6.65 17.05
C GLN A 210 32.23 -5.29 17.56
N LEU A 211 30.90 -5.13 17.68
CA LEU A 211 30.28 -3.93 18.23
C LEU A 211 30.67 -3.71 19.71
N LEU A 212 30.59 -4.77 20.53
CA LEU A 212 31.02 -4.73 21.93
C LEU A 212 32.52 -4.42 22.04
N LYS A 213 33.35 -4.98 21.15
CA LYS A 213 34.79 -4.69 21.12
C LYS A 213 35.06 -3.23 20.78
N LEU A 214 34.32 -2.68 19.80
CA LEU A 214 34.45 -1.29 19.40
C LEU A 214 34.02 -0.34 20.51
N THR A 215 32.89 -0.58 21.19
CA THR A 215 32.42 0.26 22.31
C THR A 215 33.41 0.26 23.49
N HIS A 216 34.15 -0.83 23.69
CA HIS A 216 35.16 -0.92 24.76
C HIS A 216 36.47 -0.13 24.45
N ILE A 217 36.80 0.01 23.17
CA ILE A 217 38.01 0.71 22.68
C ILE A 217 37.69 2.20 22.45
N LEU A 218 36.43 2.60 22.37
CA LEU A 218 35.99 3.96 22.01
C LEU A 218 36.44 4.97 23.09
N PRO A 219 37.33 5.93 22.79
CA PRO A 219 37.79 6.91 23.77
C PRO A 219 36.69 7.92 24.12
N PRO A 220 36.73 8.49 25.34
CA PRO A 220 35.83 9.57 25.69
C PRO A 220 35.98 10.74 24.72
N GLY A 221 34.84 11.23 24.18
CA GLY A 221 34.81 12.30 23.17
C GLY A 221 34.53 11.80 21.73
N LEU A 222 34.62 10.51 21.47
CA LEU A 222 34.14 9.94 20.19
C LEU A 222 32.74 9.31 20.39
N THR A 223 31.89 9.46 19.38
CA THR A 223 30.53 8.88 19.36
C THR A 223 30.44 7.87 18.23
N LEU A 224 29.93 6.69 18.55
CA LEU A 224 29.56 5.68 17.56
C LEU A 224 28.10 5.92 17.15
N GLU A 225 27.93 6.15 15.89
CA GLU A 225 26.65 6.44 15.30
C GLU A 225 26.21 5.29 14.39
N ARG A 226 25.02 4.75 14.61
CA ARG A 226 24.37 3.89 13.62
C ARG A 226 23.57 4.80 12.71
N GLN A 227 24.03 5.00 11.50
CA GLN A 227 23.20 5.61 10.45
C GLN A 227 22.09 4.63 10.11
N GLN A 228 20.93 4.83 10.68
CA GLN A 228 19.73 4.16 10.19
C GLN A 228 19.44 4.83 8.84
N SER A 229 19.62 4.10 7.76
CA SER A 229 18.95 4.44 6.50
C SER A 229 17.49 4.70 6.83
N ALA A 230 16.90 5.71 6.22
CA ALA A 230 15.49 5.96 6.40
C ALA A 230 14.76 4.64 6.13
N LYS A 231 14.30 3.98 7.20
CA LYS A 231 13.54 2.75 7.04
C LYS A 231 12.21 3.15 6.42
N LEU A 232 12.15 3.09 5.10
CA LEU A 232 10.91 3.11 4.33
C LEU A 232 10.07 1.84 4.59
N GLU A 233 10.68 0.88 5.29
CA GLU A 233 10.12 -0.42 5.63
C GLU A 233 8.70 -0.37 6.24
N PRO A 234 8.34 0.55 7.17
CA PRO A 234 6.98 0.63 7.67
C PRO A 234 5.96 1.06 6.61
N LEU A 235 6.31 2.02 5.76
CA LEU A 235 5.44 2.53 4.69
C LEU A 235 5.21 1.47 3.62
N THR A 236 6.27 0.78 3.22
CA THR A 236 6.20 -0.28 2.22
C THR A 236 5.47 -1.51 2.74
N ASN A 237 5.67 -1.89 4.00
CA ASN A 237 4.98 -3.01 4.62
C ASN A 237 3.45 -2.79 4.70
N ALA A 238 3.00 -1.59 5.03
CA ALA A 238 1.58 -1.26 5.04
C ALA A 238 0.94 -1.38 3.63
N PHE A 239 1.64 -0.90 2.60
CA PHE A 239 1.21 -1.04 1.21
C PHE A 239 1.14 -2.51 0.80
N HIS A 240 2.15 -3.31 1.11
CA HIS A 240 2.20 -4.74 0.81
C HIS A 240 1.08 -5.53 1.50
N LEU A 241 0.81 -5.23 2.77
CA LEU A 241 -0.29 -5.86 3.51
C LEU A 241 -1.65 -5.49 2.93
N ASN A 242 -1.85 -4.25 2.54
CA ASN A 242 -3.10 -3.81 1.91
C ASN A 242 -3.32 -4.53 0.57
N LEU A 243 -2.31 -4.59 -0.30
CA LEU A 243 -2.41 -5.36 -1.55
C LEU A 243 -2.71 -6.85 -1.29
N PHE A 244 -2.04 -7.46 -0.31
CA PHE A 244 -2.28 -8.85 0.05
C PHE A 244 -3.70 -9.07 0.57
N ALA A 245 -4.22 -8.17 1.41
CA ALA A 245 -5.60 -8.21 1.90
C ALA A 245 -6.62 -8.13 0.76
N MET A 246 -6.38 -7.27 -0.24
CA MET A 246 -7.19 -7.18 -1.45
C MET A 246 -7.17 -8.47 -2.27
N GLY A 247 -5.99 -9.06 -2.44
CA GLY A 247 -5.86 -10.35 -3.14
C GLY A 247 -6.58 -11.48 -2.42
N MET A 248 -6.50 -11.53 -1.09
CA MET A 248 -7.24 -12.50 -0.27
C MET A 248 -8.75 -12.30 -0.36
N LEU A 249 -9.22 -11.05 -0.32
CA LEU A 249 -10.65 -10.76 -0.49
C LEU A 249 -11.15 -11.22 -1.86
N ALA A 250 -10.41 -10.91 -2.91
CA ALA A 250 -10.73 -11.33 -4.28
C ALA A 250 -10.77 -12.87 -4.41
N PHE A 251 -9.84 -13.56 -3.76
CA PHE A 251 -9.83 -15.02 -3.67
C PHE A 251 -11.09 -15.54 -2.95
N VAL A 252 -11.47 -14.94 -1.82
CA VAL A 252 -12.69 -15.32 -1.06
C VAL A 252 -13.93 -15.15 -1.93
N VAL A 253 -14.04 -14.07 -2.69
CA VAL A 253 -15.12 -13.86 -3.66
C VAL A 253 -15.11 -14.95 -4.74
N GLY A 254 -13.95 -15.26 -5.31
CA GLY A 254 -13.80 -16.36 -6.26
C GLY A 254 -14.20 -17.73 -5.67
N LEU A 255 -13.84 -17.97 -4.42
CA LEU A 255 -14.20 -19.18 -3.69
C LEU A 255 -15.72 -19.29 -3.45
N PHE A 256 -16.41 -18.18 -3.21
CA PHE A 256 -17.88 -18.17 -3.12
C PHE A 256 -18.52 -18.52 -4.45
N ILE A 257 -18.01 -18.05 -5.56
CA ILE A 257 -18.52 -18.39 -6.90
C ILE A 257 -18.29 -19.88 -7.18
N PHE A 258 -17.11 -20.39 -6.86
CA PHE A 258 -16.78 -21.81 -6.97
C PHE A 258 -17.70 -22.67 -6.09
N TYR A 259 -17.86 -22.30 -4.81
CA TYR A 259 -18.79 -22.98 -3.90
C TYR A 259 -20.19 -23.04 -4.47
N GLN A 260 -20.69 -21.93 -5.00
CA GLN A 260 -22.04 -21.83 -5.54
C GLN A 260 -22.22 -22.71 -6.79
N ALA A 261 -21.27 -22.66 -7.73
CA ALA A 261 -21.27 -23.48 -8.91
C ALA A 261 -21.22 -24.98 -8.55
N MET A 262 -20.38 -25.35 -7.58
CA MET A 262 -20.25 -26.72 -7.11
C MET A 262 -21.47 -27.20 -6.32
N SER A 263 -22.00 -26.38 -5.43
CA SER A 263 -23.22 -26.68 -4.67
C SER A 263 -24.41 -26.91 -5.60
N LEU A 264 -24.56 -26.09 -6.66
CA LEU A 264 -25.55 -26.29 -7.68
C LEU A 264 -25.37 -27.60 -8.45
N SER A 265 -24.13 -27.85 -8.90
CA SER A 265 -23.78 -29.09 -9.60
C SER A 265 -24.14 -30.33 -8.76
N LEU A 266 -23.78 -30.33 -7.47
CA LEU A 266 -24.12 -31.38 -6.55
C LEU A 266 -25.62 -31.52 -6.32
N ALA A 267 -26.37 -30.41 -6.22
CA ALA A 267 -27.82 -30.41 -6.05
C ALA A 267 -28.55 -31.03 -7.27
N GLN A 268 -28.10 -30.69 -8.48
CA GLN A 268 -28.68 -31.24 -9.72
C GLN A 268 -28.40 -32.74 -9.92
N ARG A 269 -27.31 -33.22 -9.30
CA ARG A 269 -26.91 -34.64 -9.36
C ARG A 269 -27.55 -35.48 -8.24
N GLN A 270 -28.31 -34.88 -7.32
CA GLN A 270 -28.96 -35.63 -6.24
C GLN A 270 -29.77 -36.86 -6.71
N PRO A 271 -30.60 -36.77 -7.80
CA PRO A 271 -31.33 -37.93 -8.32
C PRO A 271 -30.36 -39.01 -8.84
N LEU A 272 -29.34 -38.64 -9.57
CA LEU A 272 -28.30 -39.56 -10.07
C LEU A 272 -27.58 -40.27 -8.92
N VAL A 273 -27.20 -39.53 -7.88
CA VAL A 273 -26.57 -40.09 -6.67
C VAL A 273 -27.53 -41.02 -5.95
N GLY A 274 -28.81 -40.65 -5.87
CA GLY A 274 -29.86 -41.52 -5.30
C GLY A 274 -29.98 -42.86 -6.05
N MET A 275 -29.99 -42.83 -7.38
CA MET A 275 -30.01 -44.03 -8.23
C MET A 275 -28.76 -44.88 -8.06
N LEU A 276 -27.57 -44.28 -8.07
CA LEU A 276 -26.27 -44.98 -7.86
C LEU A 276 -26.25 -45.70 -6.50
N ARG A 277 -26.76 -45.04 -5.47
CA ARG A 277 -26.84 -45.66 -4.12
C ARG A 277 -27.87 -46.81 -4.05
N GLN A 278 -28.97 -46.70 -4.79
CA GLN A 278 -29.94 -47.81 -4.92
C GLN A 278 -29.36 -49.01 -5.71
N LEU A 279 -28.48 -48.74 -6.67
CA LEU A 279 -27.70 -49.76 -7.39
C LEU A 279 -26.52 -50.36 -6.58
N GLY A 280 -26.40 -50.02 -5.29
CA GLY A 280 -25.42 -50.61 -4.37
C GLY A 280 -24.06 -49.88 -4.31
N VAL A 281 -23.93 -48.64 -4.86
CA VAL A 281 -22.71 -47.89 -4.74
C VAL A 281 -22.53 -47.40 -3.29
N ASN A 282 -21.40 -47.79 -2.66
CA ASN A 282 -21.08 -47.43 -1.29
C ASN A 282 -20.78 -45.92 -1.14
N GLY A 283 -21.14 -45.33 0.00
CA GLY A 283 -20.90 -43.91 0.32
C GLY A 283 -19.42 -43.52 0.22
N THR A 284 -18.47 -44.40 0.55
CA THR A 284 -17.02 -44.17 0.42
C THR A 284 -16.56 -44.10 -1.04
N GLN A 285 -17.12 -44.97 -1.90
CA GLN A 285 -16.82 -44.93 -3.35
C GLN A 285 -17.33 -43.65 -4.01
N LEU A 286 -18.53 -43.21 -3.61
CA LEU A 286 -19.10 -41.94 -4.07
C LEU A 286 -18.29 -40.75 -3.58
N ALA A 287 -17.90 -40.74 -2.30
CA ALA A 287 -17.03 -39.70 -1.73
C ALA A 287 -15.68 -39.63 -2.45
N GLY A 288 -15.04 -40.77 -2.71
CA GLY A 288 -13.79 -40.83 -3.44
C GLY A 288 -13.88 -40.29 -4.86
N ALA A 289 -14.99 -40.60 -5.58
CA ALA A 289 -15.23 -40.05 -6.93
C ALA A 289 -15.44 -38.53 -6.92
N LEU A 290 -16.20 -37.99 -5.94
CA LEU A 290 -16.44 -36.56 -5.81
C LEU A 290 -15.20 -35.79 -5.34
N ILE A 291 -14.38 -36.37 -4.45
CA ILE A 291 -13.09 -35.78 -4.05
C ILE A 291 -12.11 -35.78 -5.24
N GLY A 292 -12.05 -36.87 -6.02
CA GLY A 292 -11.24 -36.90 -7.23
C GLY A 292 -11.65 -35.84 -8.25
N GLU A 293 -12.93 -35.61 -8.40
CA GLU A 293 -13.49 -34.52 -9.22
C GLU A 293 -13.06 -33.15 -8.69
N LEU A 294 -13.16 -32.92 -7.38
CA LEU A 294 -12.69 -31.68 -6.72
C LEU A 294 -11.21 -31.44 -6.95
N CYS A 295 -10.37 -32.46 -6.80
CA CYS A 295 -8.93 -32.37 -7.05
C CYS A 295 -8.63 -31.99 -8.50
N LEU A 296 -9.40 -32.51 -9.47
CA LEU A 296 -9.27 -32.15 -10.88
C LEU A 296 -9.61 -30.66 -11.11
N TRP A 297 -10.72 -30.16 -10.49
CA TRP A 297 -11.09 -28.75 -10.60
C TRP A 297 -10.05 -27.84 -9.94
N VAL A 298 -9.51 -28.20 -8.79
CA VAL A 298 -8.42 -27.47 -8.13
C VAL A 298 -7.20 -27.39 -9.02
N LEU A 299 -6.81 -28.51 -9.65
CA LEU A 299 -5.67 -28.54 -10.56
C LEU A 299 -5.87 -27.64 -11.77
N LEU A 300 -7.04 -27.77 -12.46
CA LEU A 300 -7.37 -26.94 -13.62
C LEU A 300 -7.48 -25.44 -13.26
N GLY A 301 -8.08 -25.14 -12.12
CA GLY A 301 -8.18 -23.78 -11.60
C GLY A 301 -6.82 -23.21 -11.23
N LEU A 302 -5.93 -24.04 -10.66
CA LEU A 302 -4.57 -23.65 -10.29
C LEU A 302 -3.74 -23.28 -11.53
N VAL A 303 -3.75 -24.15 -12.54
CA VAL A 303 -3.00 -23.91 -13.79
C VAL A 303 -3.51 -22.64 -14.48
N GLY A 304 -4.83 -22.56 -14.71
CA GLY A 304 -5.45 -21.38 -15.32
C GLY A 304 -5.24 -20.11 -14.50
N GLY A 305 -5.40 -20.21 -13.18
CA GLY A 305 -5.24 -19.09 -12.25
C GLY A 305 -3.81 -18.55 -12.19
N ASN A 306 -2.81 -19.43 -12.19
CA ASN A 306 -1.40 -18.99 -12.24
C ASN A 306 -1.06 -18.31 -13.57
N ILE A 307 -1.54 -18.85 -14.71
CA ILE A 307 -1.31 -18.24 -16.04
C ILE A 307 -1.97 -16.86 -16.12
N ILE A 308 -3.26 -16.77 -15.82
CA ILE A 308 -4.00 -15.50 -15.88
C ILE A 308 -3.47 -14.52 -14.83
N GLY A 309 -3.13 -14.98 -13.63
CA GLY A 309 -2.54 -14.17 -12.58
C GLY A 309 -1.19 -13.57 -12.96
N LEU A 310 -0.34 -14.34 -13.64
CA LEU A 310 0.93 -13.85 -14.17
C LEU A 310 0.72 -12.77 -15.24
N LEU A 311 -0.24 -12.98 -16.16
CA LEU A 311 -0.60 -11.98 -17.17
C LEU A 311 -1.14 -10.69 -16.55
N LEU A 312 -2.00 -10.80 -15.53
CA LEU A 312 -2.49 -9.65 -14.77
C LEU A 312 -1.35 -8.91 -14.07
N ALA A 313 -0.43 -9.64 -13.43
CA ALA A 313 0.73 -9.05 -12.80
C ALA A 313 1.60 -8.29 -13.82
N GLN A 314 1.83 -8.84 -15.01
CA GLN A 314 2.58 -8.18 -16.09
C GLN A 314 1.89 -6.89 -16.58
N GLN A 315 0.56 -6.88 -16.66
CA GLN A 315 -0.19 -5.67 -17.07
C GLN A 315 -0.21 -4.57 -16.00
N LEU A 316 -0.21 -4.94 -14.72
CA LEU A 316 -0.22 -3.98 -13.62
C LEU A 316 1.19 -3.45 -13.29
N LEU A 317 2.22 -4.21 -13.62
CA LEU A 317 3.60 -3.89 -13.28
C LEU A 317 4.11 -2.54 -13.85
N PRO A 318 3.78 -2.11 -15.09
CA PRO A 318 4.22 -0.81 -15.60
C PRO A 318 3.76 0.38 -14.75
N SER A 319 2.54 0.33 -14.22
CA SER A 319 2.02 1.38 -13.33
C SER A 319 2.77 1.45 -12.01
N VAL A 320 3.11 0.28 -11.44
CA VAL A 320 3.92 0.17 -10.21
C VAL A 320 5.35 0.60 -10.48
N ALA A 321 5.93 0.16 -11.59
CA ALA A 321 7.30 0.49 -11.97
C ALA A 321 7.47 1.99 -12.20
N ALA A 322 6.52 2.66 -12.86
CA ALA A 322 6.55 4.10 -13.07
C ALA A 322 6.51 4.86 -11.72
N SER A 323 5.63 4.44 -10.79
CA SER A 323 5.56 5.04 -9.46
C SER A 323 6.86 4.87 -8.67
N LEU A 324 7.49 3.70 -8.76
CA LEU A 324 8.75 3.40 -8.08
C LEU A 324 9.93 4.13 -8.71
N ASN A 325 9.95 4.27 -10.02
CA ASN A 325 10.98 5.04 -10.72
C ASN A 325 10.91 6.53 -10.37
N ASP A 326 9.71 7.11 -10.36
CA ASP A 326 9.50 8.52 -10.05
C ASP A 326 9.82 8.85 -8.57
N LEU A 327 9.51 7.94 -7.64
CA LEU A 327 9.75 8.13 -6.19
C LEU A 327 11.19 7.83 -5.78
N TYR A 328 11.81 6.81 -6.38
CA TYR A 328 13.05 6.22 -5.87
C TYR A 328 14.15 6.14 -6.94
N SER A 329 13.92 6.66 -8.15
CA SER A 329 14.84 6.49 -9.31
C SER A 329 15.28 5.03 -9.50
N ALA A 330 14.40 4.08 -9.11
CA ALA A 330 14.70 2.66 -9.15
C ALA A 330 14.30 2.08 -10.50
N ASN A 331 15.27 1.55 -11.24
CA ASN A 331 15.01 0.79 -12.45
C ASN A 331 14.35 -0.54 -12.09
N VAL A 332 13.02 -0.60 -12.23
CA VAL A 332 12.23 -1.81 -11.98
C VAL A 332 12.25 -2.68 -13.22
N SER A 333 12.64 -3.93 -13.06
CA SER A 333 12.47 -4.92 -14.12
C SER A 333 10.98 -5.10 -14.46
N LEU A 334 10.61 -4.87 -15.72
CA LEU A 334 9.23 -5.00 -16.20
C LEU A 334 8.80 -6.47 -16.45
N GLN A 335 9.64 -7.44 -16.10
CA GLN A 335 9.36 -8.85 -16.28
C GLN A 335 9.07 -9.52 -14.95
N VAL A 336 7.89 -10.12 -14.84
CA VAL A 336 7.52 -10.96 -13.71
C VAL A 336 7.96 -12.39 -14.01
N HIS A 337 8.87 -12.93 -13.21
CA HIS A 337 9.26 -14.33 -13.30
C HIS A 337 8.40 -15.15 -12.33
N TRP A 338 7.85 -16.25 -12.83
CA TRP A 338 7.09 -17.17 -11.99
C TRP A 338 7.97 -17.78 -10.90
N ASN A 339 7.50 -17.78 -9.66
CA ASN A 339 8.19 -18.38 -8.53
C ASN A 339 7.39 -19.59 -8.03
N TRP A 340 8.06 -20.73 -7.82
CA TRP A 340 7.45 -21.95 -7.32
C TRP A 340 6.76 -21.77 -5.96
N GLN A 341 7.24 -20.81 -5.13
CA GLN A 341 6.62 -20.46 -3.85
C GLN A 341 5.20 -19.91 -4.02
N TRP A 342 4.94 -19.15 -5.09
CA TRP A 342 3.58 -18.68 -5.39
C TRP A 342 2.66 -19.81 -5.80
N GLY A 343 3.18 -20.75 -6.60
CA GLY A 343 2.48 -21.97 -6.96
C GLY A 343 2.13 -22.82 -5.73
N ALA A 344 3.06 -23.00 -4.82
CA ALA A 344 2.84 -23.75 -3.58
C ALA A 344 1.85 -23.04 -2.64
N ALA A 345 1.98 -21.72 -2.47
CA ALA A 345 1.07 -20.93 -1.65
C ALA A 345 -0.35 -20.91 -2.24
N SER A 346 -0.49 -20.68 -3.56
CA SER A 346 -1.79 -20.71 -4.23
C SER A 346 -2.42 -22.08 -4.20
N LEU A 347 -1.65 -23.16 -4.32
CA LEU A 347 -2.11 -24.54 -4.15
C LEU A 347 -2.65 -24.77 -2.73
N ALA A 348 -1.87 -24.44 -1.71
CA ALA A 348 -2.28 -24.60 -0.31
C ALA A 348 -3.58 -23.85 -0.03
N ILE A 349 -3.65 -22.57 -0.39
CA ILE A 349 -4.84 -21.70 -0.20
C ILE A 349 -6.04 -22.24 -0.99
N ALA A 350 -5.85 -22.69 -2.25
CA ALA A 350 -6.90 -23.28 -3.07
C ALA A 350 -7.42 -24.60 -2.49
N VAL A 351 -6.55 -25.48 -2.06
CA VAL A 351 -6.93 -26.77 -1.44
C VAL A 351 -7.69 -26.56 -0.15
N PHE A 352 -7.18 -25.74 0.77
CA PHE A 352 -7.87 -25.43 2.02
C PHE A 352 -9.19 -24.70 1.79
N GLY A 353 -9.22 -23.73 0.91
CA GLY A 353 -10.44 -22.99 0.57
C GLY A 353 -11.51 -23.88 -0.07
N CYS A 354 -11.13 -24.70 -1.04
CA CYS A 354 -12.04 -25.65 -1.68
C CYS A 354 -12.53 -26.73 -0.72
N ALA A 355 -11.63 -27.28 0.13
CA ALA A 355 -12.00 -28.24 1.17
C ALA A 355 -13.03 -27.63 2.12
N PHE A 356 -12.77 -26.42 2.63
CA PHE A 356 -13.69 -25.71 3.51
C PHE A 356 -15.03 -25.42 2.82
N ALA A 357 -15.02 -24.92 1.59
CA ALA A 357 -16.22 -24.62 0.83
C ALA A 357 -17.05 -25.87 0.52
N CYS A 358 -16.43 -26.94 0.09
CA CYS A 358 -17.14 -28.12 -0.41
C CYS A 358 -17.51 -29.15 0.68
N THR A 359 -16.94 -29.07 1.87
CA THR A 359 -17.19 -30.04 2.96
C THR A 359 -18.66 -30.13 3.32
N TRP A 360 -19.33 -29.01 3.51
CA TRP A 360 -20.74 -29.00 3.90
C TRP A 360 -21.69 -29.58 2.82
N PRO A 361 -21.64 -29.15 1.55
CA PRO A 361 -22.45 -29.75 0.49
C PRO A 361 -22.19 -31.24 0.31
N LEU A 362 -20.92 -31.64 0.39
CA LEU A 362 -20.51 -33.05 0.25
C LEU A 362 -21.03 -33.92 1.39
N VAL A 363 -20.87 -33.51 2.63
CA VAL A 363 -21.36 -34.21 3.81
C VAL A 363 -22.89 -34.33 3.78
N ARG A 364 -23.57 -33.25 3.37
CA ARG A 364 -25.02 -33.24 3.22
C ARG A 364 -25.48 -34.27 2.17
N LEU A 365 -24.83 -34.32 1.01
CA LEU A 365 -25.14 -35.29 -0.05
C LEU A 365 -24.89 -36.73 0.41
N LEU A 366 -23.78 -36.99 1.08
CA LEU A 366 -23.41 -38.34 1.55
C LEU A 366 -24.28 -38.86 2.70
N LYS A 367 -24.71 -37.98 3.62
CA LYS A 367 -25.56 -38.35 4.78
C LYS A 367 -27.04 -38.40 4.43
N SER A 368 -27.48 -37.91 3.27
CA SER A 368 -28.89 -37.93 2.88
C SER A 368 -29.37 -39.34 2.59
N PRO A 369 -30.53 -39.80 3.15
CA PRO A 369 -31.07 -41.13 2.86
C PRO A 369 -31.46 -41.24 1.38
N PRO A 370 -31.20 -42.41 0.72
CA PRO A 370 -31.45 -42.58 -0.72
C PRO A 370 -32.90 -42.33 -1.15
N ALA A 371 -33.86 -42.68 -0.29
CA ALA A 371 -35.29 -42.45 -0.57
C ALA A 371 -35.68 -40.96 -0.66
N ARG A 372 -35.01 -40.09 0.10
CA ARG A 372 -35.25 -38.63 0.05
C ARG A 372 -34.58 -37.94 -1.12
N LEU A 373 -33.51 -38.53 -1.66
CA LEU A 373 -32.79 -37.97 -2.82
C LEU A 373 -33.62 -38.07 -4.12
N ALA A 374 -34.60 -39.00 -4.18
CA ALA A 374 -35.48 -39.17 -5.35
C ALA A 374 -36.67 -38.19 -5.40
N THR A 375 -36.95 -37.45 -4.31
CA THR A 375 -38.09 -36.53 -4.27
C THR A 375 -37.64 -35.07 -4.26
N HIS A 376 -38.01 -34.32 -5.31
CA HIS A 376 -37.64 -32.90 -5.51
C HIS A 376 -38.21 -31.89 -4.48
N LEU A 377 -39.08 -32.33 -3.54
CA LEU A 377 -39.87 -31.44 -2.67
C LEU A 377 -39.17 -30.97 -1.39
N ALA A 378 -37.97 -31.47 -1.07
CA ALA A 378 -37.34 -31.24 0.23
C ALA A 378 -36.50 -29.96 0.39
N LEU A 379 -36.14 -29.27 -0.70
CA LEU A 379 -35.17 -28.16 -0.65
C LEU A 379 -35.72 -26.84 -0.09
N VAL A 380 -37.04 -26.58 -0.23
CA VAL A 380 -37.62 -25.27 0.11
C VAL A 380 -37.87 -25.09 1.62
N ARG A 381 -38.01 -26.20 2.36
CA ARG A 381 -38.44 -26.16 3.78
C ARG A 381 -37.37 -25.90 4.81
N PHE A 382 -36.09 -25.98 4.45
CA PHE A 382 -34.94 -25.91 5.41
C PHE A 382 -34.18 -24.59 5.39
N SER A 383 -34.41 -23.69 4.44
CA SER A 383 -33.60 -22.48 4.25
C SER A 383 -33.59 -21.52 5.46
N GLY A 384 -34.72 -21.32 6.12
CA GLY A 384 -34.79 -20.39 7.25
C GLY A 384 -33.96 -20.84 8.48
N ARG A 385 -33.88 -22.15 8.76
CA ARG A 385 -33.06 -22.67 9.88
C ARG A 385 -31.59 -22.63 9.59
N GLU A 386 -31.19 -22.84 8.35
CA GLU A 386 -29.79 -22.72 7.90
C GLU A 386 -29.32 -21.27 8.00
N PHE A 387 -30.13 -20.30 7.55
CA PHE A 387 -29.82 -18.88 7.68
C PHE A 387 -29.73 -18.43 9.15
N ALA A 388 -30.57 -18.98 10.03
CA ALA A 388 -30.48 -18.71 11.47
C ALA A 388 -29.15 -19.21 12.08
N TRP A 389 -28.68 -20.39 11.66
CA TRP A 389 -27.35 -20.87 12.07
C TRP A 389 -26.21 -20.01 11.54
N GLN A 390 -26.31 -19.53 10.29
CA GLN A 390 -25.33 -18.57 9.73
C GLN A 390 -25.34 -17.26 10.52
N ALA A 391 -26.53 -16.77 10.89
CA ALA A 391 -26.65 -15.57 11.72
C ALA A 391 -26.06 -15.78 13.14
N LEU A 392 -26.24 -16.95 13.74
CA LEU A 392 -25.61 -17.28 15.03
C LEU A 392 -24.07 -17.27 14.90
N LEU A 393 -23.56 -17.89 13.85
CA LEU A 393 -22.10 -17.89 13.57
C LEU A 393 -21.59 -16.47 13.33
N SER A 394 -22.36 -15.63 12.63
CA SER A 394 -22.06 -14.22 12.45
C SER A 394 -21.94 -13.48 13.78
N CYS A 395 -22.85 -13.73 14.72
CA CYS A 395 -22.77 -13.15 16.07
C CYS A 395 -21.49 -13.56 16.82
N ILE A 396 -21.03 -14.81 16.64
CA ILE A 396 -19.76 -15.30 17.22
C ILE A 396 -18.56 -14.53 16.63
N PHE A 397 -18.54 -14.35 15.29
CA PHE A 397 -17.47 -13.56 14.66
C PHE A 397 -17.54 -12.07 15.08
N MET A 398 -18.73 -11.51 15.24
CA MET A 398 -18.88 -10.13 15.73
C MET A 398 -18.39 -10.00 17.19
N ALA A 399 -18.66 -10.98 18.03
CA ALA A 399 -18.10 -11.03 19.39
C ALA A 399 -16.57 -11.14 19.36
N GLY A 400 -16.02 -11.95 18.44
CA GLY A 400 -14.57 -12.03 18.18
C GLY A 400 -14.00 -10.69 17.74
N ALA A 401 -14.67 -9.97 16.84
CA ALA A 401 -14.28 -8.61 16.44
C ALA A 401 -14.23 -7.65 17.64
N PHE A 402 -15.24 -7.71 18.52
CA PHE A 402 -15.28 -6.89 19.71
C PHE A 402 -14.13 -7.21 20.70
N VAL A 403 -13.79 -8.49 20.85
CA VAL A 403 -12.63 -8.90 21.66
C VAL A 403 -11.34 -8.36 21.08
N VAL A 404 -11.12 -8.51 19.75
CA VAL A 404 -9.93 -7.99 19.08
C VAL A 404 -9.84 -6.46 19.20
N TYR A 405 -10.97 -5.76 19.12
CA TYR A 405 -11.02 -4.31 19.32
C TYR A 405 -10.59 -3.87 20.72
N LYS A 406 -10.76 -4.70 21.74
CA LYS A 406 -10.35 -4.42 23.15
C LYS A 406 -8.89 -4.80 23.44
N LEU A 407 -8.26 -5.61 22.60
CA LEU A 407 -6.86 -6.01 22.76
C LEU A 407 -5.90 -4.86 22.37
N PRO A 408 -4.61 -4.95 22.77
CA PRO A 408 -3.61 -3.96 22.39
C PRO A 408 -3.59 -3.77 20.86
N HIS A 409 -3.68 -2.52 20.43
CA HIS A 409 -3.80 -2.18 19.05
C HIS A 409 -2.46 -2.34 18.32
N GLY A 410 -2.51 -2.99 17.18
CA GLY A 410 -1.37 -3.17 16.28
C GLY A 410 -1.86 -3.41 14.86
N GLN A 411 -0.95 -3.37 13.90
CA GLN A 411 -1.28 -3.53 12.49
C GLN A 411 -2.00 -4.86 12.20
N LEU A 412 -1.50 -5.98 12.75
CA LEU A 412 -2.12 -7.30 12.59
C LEU A 412 -3.50 -7.40 13.26
N ALA A 413 -3.67 -6.80 14.44
CA ALA A 413 -4.95 -6.74 15.12
C ALA A 413 -5.99 -5.96 14.30
N GLY A 414 -5.59 -4.87 13.63
CA GLY A 414 -6.45 -4.10 12.74
C GLY A 414 -6.96 -4.93 11.55
N PHE A 415 -6.07 -5.66 10.88
CA PHE A 415 -6.48 -6.56 9.78
C PHE A 415 -7.35 -7.72 10.26
N ALA A 416 -7.05 -8.31 11.42
CA ALA A 416 -7.88 -9.34 12.02
C ALA A 416 -9.29 -8.81 12.34
N LEU A 417 -9.40 -7.60 12.90
CA LEU A 417 -10.67 -6.93 13.17
C LEU A 417 -11.51 -6.77 11.89
N ILE A 418 -10.90 -6.27 10.82
CA ILE A 418 -11.56 -6.11 9.52
C ILE A 418 -12.01 -7.46 8.97
N ALA A 419 -11.17 -8.50 9.05
CA ALA A 419 -11.53 -9.84 8.61
C ALA A 419 -12.73 -10.42 9.38
N PHE A 420 -12.75 -10.27 10.70
CA PHE A 420 -13.87 -10.70 11.54
C PHE A 420 -15.17 -9.98 11.16
N ILE A 421 -15.13 -8.66 10.93
CA ILE A 421 -16.30 -7.87 10.53
C ILE A 421 -16.78 -8.26 9.14
N LEU A 422 -15.87 -8.47 8.17
CA LEU A 422 -16.22 -8.92 6.83
C LEU A 422 -16.93 -10.29 6.85
N ILE A 423 -16.36 -11.25 7.58
CA ILE A 423 -16.95 -12.60 7.71
C ILE A 423 -18.31 -12.51 8.40
N ALA A 424 -18.40 -11.76 9.49
CA ALA A 424 -19.65 -11.58 10.22
C ALA A 424 -20.74 -10.95 9.34
N SER A 425 -20.41 -9.86 8.64
CA SER A 425 -21.37 -9.15 7.77
C SER A 425 -21.81 -10.03 6.60
N GLY A 426 -20.88 -10.77 5.99
CA GLY A 426 -21.19 -11.71 4.93
C GLY A 426 -22.18 -12.79 5.41
N LEU A 427 -21.90 -13.45 6.52
CA LEU A 427 -22.76 -14.51 7.06
C LEU A 427 -24.13 -14.00 7.51
N MET A 428 -24.23 -12.77 7.97
CA MET A 428 -25.48 -12.14 8.41
C MET A 428 -26.40 -11.79 7.25
N MET A 429 -25.84 -11.48 6.09
CA MET A 429 -26.56 -10.94 4.93
C MET A 429 -27.74 -11.81 4.44
N PRO A 430 -27.61 -13.15 4.22
CA PRO A 430 -28.73 -13.96 3.72
C PRO A 430 -29.91 -14.01 4.71
N TYR A 431 -29.61 -14.00 6.00
CA TYR A 431 -30.63 -13.98 7.05
C TYR A 431 -31.41 -12.66 7.06
N LEU A 432 -30.72 -11.53 6.94
CA LEU A 432 -31.36 -10.21 6.88
C LEU A 432 -32.25 -10.07 5.64
N LEU A 433 -31.74 -10.51 4.47
CA LEU A 433 -32.57 -10.54 3.25
C LEU A 433 -33.81 -11.43 3.40
N TRP A 434 -33.63 -12.61 3.98
CA TRP A 434 -34.74 -13.54 4.22
C TRP A 434 -35.77 -12.93 5.16
N LEU A 435 -35.34 -12.30 6.23
CA LEU A 435 -36.20 -11.62 7.19
C LEU A 435 -36.97 -10.47 6.54
N LEU A 436 -36.24 -9.63 5.77
CA LEU A 436 -36.83 -8.50 5.05
C LEU A 436 -37.91 -8.95 4.05
N PHE A 437 -37.60 -9.95 3.22
CA PHE A 437 -38.57 -10.43 2.23
C PHE A 437 -39.77 -11.12 2.86
N ASN A 438 -39.61 -11.88 3.94
CA ASN A 438 -40.73 -12.44 4.69
C ASN A 438 -41.56 -11.34 5.34
N PHE A 439 -40.97 -10.30 5.88
CA PHE A 439 -41.65 -9.16 6.45
C PHE A 439 -42.48 -8.41 5.39
N LEU A 440 -41.85 -8.05 4.24
CA LEU A 440 -42.52 -7.39 3.13
C LEU A 440 -43.64 -8.26 2.54
N GLY A 441 -43.42 -9.57 2.47
CA GLY A 441 -44.45 -10.52 2.03
C GLY A 441 -45.65 -10.58 2.95
N ARG A 442 -45.47 -10.50 4.28
CA ARG A 442 -46.57 -10.46 5.26
C ARG A 442 -47.32 -9.13 5.23
N MET A 443 -46.62 -8.02 4.99
CA MET A 443 -47.19 -6.68 4.94
C MET A 443 -47.91 -6.41 3.62
N SER A 444 -47.60 -7.14 2.55
CA SER A 444 -48.21 -6.93 1.25
C SER A 444 -49.65 -7.45 1.19
N ARG A 445 -50.62 -6.56 0.87
CA ARG A 445 -52.04 -6.87 0.71
C ARG A 445 -52.39 -7.50 -0.66
N ARG A 446 -51.57 -7.22 -1.72
CA ARG A 446 -51.80 -7.75 -3.06
C ARG A 446 -51.22 -9.15 -3.21
N ALA A 447 -52.00 -10.12 -3.64
CA ALA A 447 -51.56 -11.50 -3.77
C ALA A 447 -50.32 -11.69 -4.66
N ARG A 448 -50.18 -10.94 -5.76
CA ARG A 448 -49.03 -10.96 -6.66
C ARG A 448 -47.74 -10.46 -5.96
N MET A 449 -47.81 -9.36 -5.19
CA MET A 449 -46.67 -8.82 -4.43
C MET A 449 -46.29 -9.72 -3.25
N ARG A 450 -47.28 -10.27 -2.56
CA ARG A 450 -47.07 -11.25 -1.48
C ARG A 450 -46.32 -12.48 -2.00
N TRP A 451 -46.74 -13.00 -3.12
CA TRP A 451 -46.10 -14.12 -3.76
C TRP A 451 -44.67 -13.75 -4.20
N PHE A 452 -44.47 -12.55 -4.82
CA PHE A 452 -43.15 -12.04 -5.24
C PHE A 452 -42.14 -12.07 -4.11
N PHE A 453 -42.52 -11.54 -2.93
CA PHE A 453 -41.57 -11.46 -1.80
C PHE A 453 -41.30 -12.82 -1.15
N PHE A 454 -42.32 -13.68 -0.99
CA PHE A 454 -42.08 -15.04 -0.46
C PHE A 454 -41.27 -15.89 -1.41
N ASP A 455 -41.44 -15.72 -2.69
CA ASP A 455 -40.69 -16.40 -3.71
C ASP A 455 -39.24 -15.86 -3.78
N ALA A 456 -39.04 -14.54 -3.61
CA ALA A 456 -37.72 -13.94 -3.43
C ALA A 456 -36.99 -14.50 -2.19
N ALA A 457 -37.70 -14.64 -1.04
CA ALA A 457 -37.15 -15.25 0.16
C ALA A 457 -36.74 -16.72 -0.06
N ALA A 458 -37.53 -17.50 -0.78
CA ALA A 458 -37.20 -18.88 -1.14
C ALA A 458 -35.98 -18.96 -2.09
N SER A 459 -35.86 -17.98 -2.98
CA SER A 459 -34.73 -17.92 -3.93
C SER A 459 -33.37 -17.66 -3.28
N LEU A 460 -33.33 -17.15 -2.06
CA LEU A 460 -32.09 -16.92 -1.31
C LEU A 460 -31.34 -18.22 -1.00
N SER A 461 -32.00 -19.38 -1.02
CA SER A 461 -31.32 -20.67 -0.84
C SER A 461 -30.18 -20.91 -1.85
N TYR A 462 -30.23 -20.31 -3.04
CA TYR A 462 -29.21 -20.40 -4.08
C TYR A 462 -28.59 -19.05 -4.49
N ARG A 463 -29.31 -17.92 -4.26
CA ARG A 463 -28.79 -16.57 -4.55
C ARG A 463 -28.13 -15.91 -3.35
N GLY A 464 -28.37 -16.39 -2.12
CA GLY A 464 -27.89 -15.74 -0.89
C GLY A 464 -26.37 -15.64 -0.82
N ILE A 465 -25.67 -16.70 -1.23
CA ILE A 465 -24.19 -16.71 -1.23
C ILE A 465 -23.61 -15.73 -2.25
N ALA A 466 -24.23 -15.64 -3.44
CA ALA A 466 -23.79 -14.67 -4.43
C ALA A 466 -24.07 -13.23 -3.99
N ALA A 467 -25.20 -13.01 -3.30
CA ALA A 467 -25.50 -11.71 -2.70
C ALA A 467 -24.47 -11.35 -1.61
N MET A 468 -24.01 -12.33 -0.79
CA MET A 468 -22.90 -12.13 0.15
C MET A 468 -21.62 -11.67 -0.57
N ALA A 469 -21.21 -12.41 -1.60
CA ALA A 469 -20.01 -12.09 -2.37
C ALA A 469 -20.11 -10.70 -3.02
N PHE A 470 -21.27 -10.37 -3.59
CA PHE A 470 -21.53 -9.06 -4.19
C PHE A 470 -21.49 -7.94 -3.15
N MET A 471 -22.11 -8.14 -1.98
CA MET A 471 -22.05 -7.17 -0.88
C MET A 471 -20.61 -6.92 -0.42
N LEU A 472 -19.83 -7.99 -0.19
CA LEU A 472 -18.46 -7.86 0.28
C LEU A 472 -17.56 -7.18 -0.74
N ALA A 473 -17.70 -7.52 -2.02
CA ALA A 473 -16.94 -6.88 -3.09
C ALA A 473 -17.28 -5.39 -3.23
N LEU A 474 -18.57 -5.06 -3.17
CA LEU A 474 -19.04 -3.69 -3.28
C LEU A 474 -18.65 -2.86 -2.04
N ALA A 475 -18.80 -3.41 -0.84
CA ALA A 475 -18.38 -2.78 0.40
C ALA A 475 -16.86 -2.54 0.43
N SER A 476 -16.07 -3.52 -0.02
CA SER A 476 -14.62 -3.35 -0.13
C SER A 476 -14.23 -2.28 -1.14
N ASN A 477 -14.92 -2.21 -2.29
CA ASN A 477 -14.66 -1.19 -3.30
C ASN A 477 -14.97 0.21 -2.74
N ILE A 478 -16.16 0.40 -2.13
CA ILE A 478 -16.56 1.65 -1.46
C ILE A 478 -15.58 2.01 -0.34
N GLY A 479 -15.19 1.04 0.49
CA GLY A 479 -14.24 1.25 1.58
C GLY A 479 -12.88 1.72 1.10
N MET A 480 -12.38 1.09 0.04
CA MET A 480 -11.11 1.45 -0.59
C MET A 480 -11.18 2.83 -1.25
N GLU A 481 -12.23 3.11 -2.01
CA GLU A 481 -12.45 4.42 -2.64
C GLU A 481 -12.51 5.54 -1.60
N THR A 482 -13.22 5.32 -0.50
CA THR A 482 -13.29 6.25 0.63
C THR A 482 -11.93 6.47 1.27
N MET A 483 -11.18 5.39 1.53
CA MET A 483 -9.84 5.48 2.13
C MET A 483 -8.87 6.24 1.21
N VAL A 484 -8.80 5.85 -0.07
CA VAL A 484 -7.88 6.46 -1.04
C VAL A 484 -8.25 7.92 -1.30
N GLY A 485 -9.54 8.22 -1.46
CA GLY A 485 -10.02 9.59 -1.65
C GLY A 485 -9.75 10.47 -0.43
N SER A 486 -9.98 9.96 0.79
CA SER A 486 -9.65 10.68 2.03
C SER A 486 -8.15 10.95 2.14
N PHE A 487 -7.32 9.97 1.81
CA PHE A 487 -5.86 10.13 1.82
C PHE A 487 -5.40 11.13 0.76
N ARG A 488 -5.94 11.06 -0.44
CA ARG A 488 -5.65 12.01 -1.53
C ARG A 488 -5.97 13.45 -1.13
N ASN A 489 -7.20 13.71 -0.69
CA ASN A 489 -7.62 15.05 -0.30
C ASN A 489 -6.86 15.56 0.94
N THR A 490 -6.60 14.69 1.92
CA THR A 490 -5.80 15.07 3.09
C THR A 490 -4.37 15.44 2.70
N THR A 491 -3.76 14.67 1.80
CA THR A 491 -2.41 14.95 1.29
C THR A 491 -2.38 16.23 0.46
N GLU A 492 -3.37 16.44 -0.41
CA GLU A 492 -3.50 17.63 -1.24
C GLU A 492 -3.63 18.90 -0.37
N ASN A 493 -4.58 18.91 0.57
CA ASN A 493 -4.79 20.02 1.50
C ASN A 493 -3.55 20.29 2.37
N TRP A 494 -2.89 19.24 2.86
CA TRP A 494 -1.67 19.38 3.64
C TRP A 494 -0.51 19.94 2.80
N LEU A 495 -0.35 19.48 1.56
CA LEU A 495 0.65 20.02 0.64
C LEU A 495 0.38 21.48 0.29
N GLU A 496 -0.88 21.86 0.01
CA GLU A 496 -1.27 23.24 -0.25
C GLU A 496 -0.94 24.17 0.92
N GLN A 497 -1.24 23.74 2.15
CA GLN A 497 -0.89 24.50 3.34
C GLN A 497 0.62 24.55 3.57
N ARG A 498 1.32 23.42 3.44
CA ARG A 498 2.75 23.31 3.68
C ARG A 498 3.58 24.05 2.63
N LEU A 499 3.11 24.02 1.39
CA LEU A 499 3.71 24.73 0.26
C LEU A 499 2.98 26.06 0.00
N ALA A 500 2.68 26.81 1.05
CA ALA A 500 1.94 28.08 0.95
C ALA A 500 2.69 29.15 0.12
N ALA A 501 4.03 29.10 0.05
CA ALA A 501 4.83 30.00 -0.75
C ALA A 501 4.97 29.54 -2.21
N ASP A 502 5.16 30.47 -3.13
CA ASP A 502 5.25 30.20 -4.57
C ASP A 502 6.58 29.57 -4.96
N ILE A 503 7.67 29.97 -4.29
CA ILE A 503 9.04 29.51 -4.57
C ILE A 503 9.75 29.15 -3.27
N TYR A 504 10.43 28.03 -3.28
CA TYR A 504 11.28 27.56 -2.19
C TYR A 504 12.75 27.48 -2.63
N ILE A 505 13.65 28.07 -1.85
CA ILE A 505 15.08 28.09 -2.12
C ILE A 505 15.82 27.55 -0.90
N ARG A 506 16.84 26.72 -1.13
CA ARG A 506 17.77 26.24 -0.11
C ARG A 506 19.19 26.76 -0.39
N PRO A 507 19.47 28.02 -0.11
CA PRO A 507 20.79 28.60 -0.33
C PRO A 507 21.80 28.08 0.70
N SER A 508 23.09 28.31 0.42
CA SER A 508 24.11 28.17 1.45
C SER A 508 23.93 29.26 2.52
N MET A 509 24.34 28.96 3.74
CA MET A 509 24.14 29.87 4.88
C MET A 509 24.72 31.25 4.66
N ASN A 510 25.87 31.34 4.00
CA ASN A 510 26.56 32.60 3.70
C ASN A 510 25.84 33.42 2.61
N MET A 511 25.13 32.76 1.70
CA MET A 511 24.43 33.44 0.59
C MET A 511 22.98 33.82 0.98
N ALA A 512 22.40 33.14 1.95
CA ALA A 512 20.99 33.34 2.34
C ALA A 512 20.65 34.81 2.69
N PRO A 513 21.47 35.55 3.47
CA PRO A 513 21.18 36.97 3.77
C PRO A 513 21.23 37.85 2.53
N ARG A 514 22.16 37.62 1.60
CA ARG A 514 22.32 38.38 0.36
C ARG A 514 21.14 38.14 -0.58
N ILE A 515 20.72 36.87 -0.69
CA ILE A 515 19.57 36.50 -1.52
C ILE A 515 18.29 37.06 -0.92
N SER A 516 18.08 36.95 0.39
CA SER A 516 16.90 37.50 1.03
C SER A 516 16.78 39.02 0.89
N LYS A 517 17.90 39.77 1.05
CA LYS A 517 17.91 41.20 0.85
C LYS A 517 17.56 41.59 -0.59
N TRP A 518 18.17 40.90 -1.55
CA TRP A 518 17.85 41.15 -2.97
C TRP A 518 16.40 40.80 -3.32
N LEU A 519 15.83 39.74 -2.76
CA LEU A 519 14.44 39.35 -2.95
C LEU A 519 13.47 40.41 -2.40
N GLN A 520 13.77 40.99 -1.24
CA GLN A 520 12.96 42.05 -0.63
C GLN A 520 12.97 43.36 -1.44
N GLU A 521 14.01 43.56 -2.25
CA GLU A 521 14.11 44.72 -3.16
C GLU A 521 13.34 44.52 -4.48
N GLN A 522 12.87 43.29 -4.76
CA GLN A 522 12.14 42.99 -6.00
C GLN A 522 10.68 43.45 -5.92
N PRO A 523 10.14 44.13 -6.94
CA PRO A 523 8.76 44.62 -6.95
C PRO A 523 7.73 43.49 -6.95
N ASP A 524 8.12 42.32 -7.44
CA ASP A 524 7.32 41.16 -7.65
C ASP A 524 7.14 40.31 -6.36
N VAL A 525 7.98 40.54 -5.34
CA VAL A 525 7.99 39.78 -4.09
C VAL A 525 7.13 40.51 -3.05
N GLU A 526 6.26 39.73 -2.39
CA GLU A 526 5.42 40.23 -1.29
C GLU A 526 6.10 40.00 0.05
N GLN A 527 6.52 38.76 0.31
CA GLN A 527 7.17 38.36 1.57
C GLN A 527 8.22 37.29 1.35
N VAL A 528 9.22 37.25 2.26
CA VAL A 528 10.26 36.21 2.29
C VAL A 528 10.32 35.65 3.70
N TRP A 529 9.98 34.38 3.84
CA TRP A 529 10.02 33.67 5.13
C TRP A 529 11.30 32.86 5.26
N TRP A 530 11.84 32.82 6.47
CA TRP A 530 13.04 32.09 6.79
C TRP A 530 12.69 30.84 7.59
N SER A 531 13.28 29.74 7.21
CA SER A 531 13.24 28.49 7.95
C SER A 531 14.62 27.92 8.15
N TRP A 532 14.89 27.39 9.33
CA TRP A 532 16.10 26.62 9.64
C TRP A 532 15.71 25.23 10.02
N GLN A 533 16.56 24.29 9.62
CA GLN A 533 16.36 22.89 9.87
C GLN A 533 17.66 22.21 10.23
N LYS A 534 17.64 21.34 11.24
CA LYS A 534 18.78 20.54 11.67
C LYS A 534 18.35 19.21 12.24
N GLU A 535 19.09 18.17 11.94
CA GLU A 535 18.93 16.88 12.57
C GLU A 535 19.73 16.84 13.87
N THR A 536 19.09 16.45 14.95
CA THR A 536 19.68 16.22 16.27
C THR A 536 19.38 14.81 16.73
N ARG A 537 20.21 14.29 17.63
CA ARG A 537 20.07 12.93 18.11
C ARG A 537 19.51 12.87 19.49
N SER A 538 18.53 11.96 19.61
CA SER A 538 18.01 11.49 20.88
C SER A 538 18.47 10.05 21.11
N ASN A 539 18.41 9.57 22.36
CA ASN A 539 18.64 8.16 22.70
C ASN A 539 17.70 7.20 21.94
N ASN A 540 16.55 7.72 21.46
CA ASN A 540 15.50 6.98 20.78
C ASN A 540 15.51 7.18 19.24
N GLY A 541 16.54 7.78 18.68
CA GLY A 541 16.68 7.99 17.21
C GLY A 541 16.95 9.44 16.84
N THR A 542 17.00 9.69 15.55
CA THR A 542 17.21 11.04 14.99
C THR A 542 15.92 11.85 15.08
N ILE A 543 16.01 13.08 15.53
CA ILE A 543 14.91 14.06 15.57
C ILE A 543 15.29 15.24 14.68
N GLN A 544 14.36 15.69 13.88
CA GLN A 544 14.50 16.89 13.08
C GLN A 544 13.97 18.09 13.86
N VAL A 545 14.81 19.08 14.09
CA VAL A 545 14.37 20.36 14.67
C VAL A 545 14.22 21.38 13.56
N MET A 546 13.11 22.08 13.54
CA MET A 546 12.81 23.12 12.56
C MET A 546 12.38 24.40 13.25
N SER A 547 12.70 25.54 12.66
CA SER A 547 12.23 26.84 13.14
C SER A 547 11.03 27.34 12.37
N ILE A 548 10.18 28.13 13.04
CA ILE A 548 9.06 28.87 12.46
C ILE A 548 9.12 30.33 12.88
N GLY A 549 8.77 31.23 11.98
CA GLY A 549 8.66 32.66 12.26
C GLY A 549 7.36 33.05 12.96
N GLN A 550 7.11 34.36 13.03
CA GLN A 550 5.98 34.93 13.75
C GLN A 550 4.86 35.43 12.85
N THR A 551 5.05 35.35 11.54
CA THR A 551 4.07 35.90 10.59
C THR A 551 2.78 35.08 10.58
N THR A 552 1.66 35.74 10.37
CA THR A 552 0.34 35.08 10.29
C THR A 552 0.29 34.06 9.15
N GLY A 553 1.02 34.32 8.07
CA GLY A 553 1.13 33.39 6.94
C GLY A 553 1.84 32.10 7.31
N GLU A 554 2.99 32.19 8.02
CA GLU A 554 3.72 31.01 8.50
C GLU A 554 2.88 30.17 9.47
N GLN A 555 2.07 30.84 10.32
CA GLN A 555 1.16 30.16 11.23
C GLN A 555 0.06 29.39 10.49
N LYS A 556 -0.52 29.98 9.45
CA LYS A 556 -1.54 29.34 8.59
C LYS A 556 -0.98 28.18 7.76
N ALA A 557 0.31 28.23 7.41
CA ALA A 557 1.00 27.19 6.69
C ALA A 557 1.23 25.90 7.52
N LEU A 558 0.95 25.92 8.81
CA LEU A 558 1.08 24.78 9.70
C LEU A 558 -0.29 24.26 10.13
N SER A 559 -0.60 23.03 9.75
CA SER A 559 -1.84 22.34 10.12
C SER A 559 -1.74 21.78 11.53
N VAL A 560 -2.28 22.50 12.52
CA VAL A 560 -2.26 22.10 13.93
C VAL A 560 -3.42 21.17 14.23
N LYS A 561 -3.11 20.01 14.83
CA LYS A 561 -4.10 19.01 15.26
C LYS A 561 -4.73 19.35 16.58
N GLU A 562 -3.88 19.56 17.58
CA GLU A 562 -4.25 19.80 18.96
C GLU A 562 -3.28 20.82 19.55
N GLY A 563 -3.77 21.73 20.41
CA GLY A 563 -2.92 22.70 21.07
C GLY A 563 -3.57 23.24 22.33
N ILE A 564 -2.76 23.71 23.25
CA ILE A 564 -3.23 24.43 24.44
C ILE A 564 -3.70 25.85 24.06
N ASN A 565 -4.44 26.49 24.92
CA ASN A 565 -4.87 27.87 24.65
C ASN A 565 -3.66 28.78 24.43
N ASN A 566 -3.73 29.61 23.37
CA ASN A 566 -2.66 30.54 22.96
C ASN A 566 -1.30 29.87 22.67
N TYR A 567 -1.32 28.66 22.10
CA TYR A 567 -0.12 27.89 21.81
C TYR A 567 0.92 28.64 20.96
N TRP A 568 0.50 29.53 20.06
CA TRP A 568 1.42 30.34 19.26
C TRP A 568 2.19 31.36 20.10
N GLN A 569 1.52 32.05 21.03
CA GLN A 569 2.19 32.98 21.91
C GLN A 569 3.16 32.26 22.85
N GLN A 570 2.77 31.11 23.41
CA GLN A 570 3.65 30.31 24.26
C GLN A 570 4.83 29.74 23.47
N LEU A 571 4.63 29.31 22.20
CA LEU A 571 5.72 28.86 21.36
C LEU A 571 6.79 29.94 21.17
N HIS A 572 6.43 31.21 21.11
CA HIS A 572 7.39 32.27 20.89
C HIS A 572 8.03 32.80 22.18
N HIS A 573 7.28 32.95 23.24
CA HIS A 573 7.71 33.62 24.48
C HIS A 573 8.17 32.67 25.58
N GLU A 574 7.64 31.45 25.67
CA GLU A 574 7.97 30.47 26.71
C GLU A 574 8.97 29.41 26.23
N ARG A 575 9.45 28.57 27.16
CA ARG A 575 10.29 27.40 26.83
C ARG A 575 9.41 26.26 26.32
N ALA A 576 8.84 26.48 25.14
CA ALA A 576 7.82 25.65 24.53
C ALA A 576 8.20 25.18 23.13
N VAL A 577 7.66 24.04 22.72
CA VAL A 577 7.85 23.42 21.41
C VAL A 577 6.51 22.89 20.89
N MET A 578 6.40 22.78 19.59
CA MET A 578 5.38 21.95 18.95
C MET A 578 6.03 20.67 18.41
N VAL A 579 5.31 19.58 18.43
CA VAL A 579 5.81 18.27 17.97
C VAL A 579 4.95 17.72 16.84
N SER A 580 5.57 17.01 15.91
CA SER A 580 4.82 16.31 14.87
C SER A 580 3.96 15.19 15.46
N GLU A 581 2.84 14.90 14.85
CA GLU A 581 1.92 13.85 15.28
C GLU A 581 2.59 12.49 15.39
N SER A 582 3.44 12.13 14.43
CA SER A 582 4.18 10.86 14.44
C SER A 582 5.06 10.71 15.69
N MET A 583 5.67 11.81 16.12
CA MET A 583 6.48 11.82 17.32
C MET A 583 5.63 11.77 18.59
N ALA A 584 4.52 12.50 18.62
CA ALA A 584 3.58 12.49 19.72
C ALA A 584 2.98 11.10 19.97
N LEU A 585 2.56 10.41 18.89
CA LEU A 585 2.04 9.03 18.97
C LEU A 585 3.09 8.03 19.44
N LYS A 586 4.33 8.14 18.95
CA LYS A 586 5.43 7.24 19.30
C LYS A 586 5.83 7.33 20.77
N HIS A 587 5.77 8.52 21.34
CA HIS A 587 6.19 8.79 22.72
C HIS A 587 5.02 9.00 23.68
N HIS A 588 3.77 8.89 23.20
CA HIS A 588 2.54 9.14 23.95
C HIS A 588 2.48 10.54 24.57
N TRP A 589 3.01 11.56 23.88
CA TRP A 589 3.00 12.94 24.34
C TRP A 589 1.67 13.63 24.01
N GLN A 590 1.24 14.46 24.97
CA GLN A 590 0.03 15.28 24.84
C GLN A 590 0.36 16.78 24.98
N PRO A 591 -0.49 17.69 24.46
CA PRO A 591 -0.32 19.11 24.74
C PRO A 591 -0.35 19.39 26.24
N GLY A 592 0.67 20.09 26.74
CA GLY A 592 0.89 20.37 28.17
C GLY A 592 2.04 19.60 28.80
N ASP A 593 2.47 18.47 28.20
CA ASP A 593 3.53 17.64 28.74
C ASP A 593 4.89 18.33 28.76
N MET A 594 5.70 17.98 29.75
CA MET A 594 7.09 18.43 29.86
C MET A 594 8.02 17.36 29.29
N ILE A 595 8.76 17.69 28.26
CA ILE A 595 9.63 16.74 27.54
C ILE A 595 11.11 17.12 27.64
N ASN A 596 11.96 16.12 27.47
CA ASN A 596 13.40 16.30 27.38
C ASN A 596 13.83 16.13 25.92
N LEU A 597 14.54 17.11 25.40
CA LEU A 597 15.09 17.12 24.06
C LEU A 597 16.60 16.88 24.08
N PRO A 598 17.20 16.42 22.97
CA PRO A 598 18.67 16.23 22.91
C PRO A 598 19.42 17.55 23.06
N ALA A 599 20.70 17.44 23.41
CA ALA A 599 21.60 18.59 23.44
C ALA A 599 21.59 19.35 22.09
N PRO A 600 21.65 20.69 22.09
CA PRO A 600 21.87 21.61 23.22
C PRO A 600 20.58 22.04 23.98
N MET A 601 19.41 21.52 23.57
CA MET A 601 18.14 21.98 24.15
C MET A 601 17.89 21.43 25.56
N ASN A 602 18.35 20.21 25.86
CA ASN A 602 18.30 19.58 27.17
C ASN A 602 16.89 19.43 27.79
N LYS A 603 16.74 19.55 29.12
CA LYS A 603 15.51 19.25 29.87
C LYS A 603 14.54 20.43 29.93
N GLY A 604 13.26 20.13 30.09
CA GLY A 604 12.23 21.08 30.51
C GLY A 604 11.59 21.87 29.37
N TRP A 605 11.16 21.23 28.30
CA TRP A 605 10.39 21.83 27.21
C TRP A 605 8.92 21.43 27.29
N ARG A 606 8.02 22.42 27.26
CA ARG A 606 6.58 22.18 27.27
C ARG A 606 6.08 21.94 25.84
N VAL A 607 5.34 20.88 25.62
CA VAL A 607 4.62 20.64 24.36
C VAL A 607 3.38 21.53 24.33
N VAL A 608 3.36 22.53 23.47
CA VAL A 608 2.22 23.45 23.37
C VAL A 608 1.24 23.09 22.26
N GLY A 609 1.66 22.26 21.33
CA GLY A 609 0.79 21.77 20.26
C GLY A 609 1.37 20.59 19.50
N ILE A 610 0.48 19.86 18.85
CA ILE A 610 0.76 18.75 17.96
C ILE A 610 0.29 19.17 16.56
N TYR A 611 1.11 18.99 15.55
CA TYR A 611 0.78 19.35 14.17
C TYR A 611 0.94 18.17 13.23
N TYR A 612 0.20 18.19 12.12
CA TYR A 612 0.29 17.17 11.10
C TYR A 612 1.58 17.33 10.27
N ASP A 613 2.33 16.25 10.15
CA ASP A 613 3.56 16.17 9.33
C ASP A 613 3.57 14.84 8.57
N TYR A 614 2.86 14.80 7.44
CA TYR A 614 2.77 13.61 6.60
C TYR A 614 4.05 13.43 5.80
N GLY A 615 4.66 12.26 5.91
CA GLY A 615 5.87 11.91 5.15
C GLY A 615 7.19 12.06 5.89
N ASN A 616 7.22 12.48 7.16
CA ASN A 616 8.44 12.50 7.98
C ASN A 616 8.47 11.35 9.00
N PRO A 617 9.21 10.27 8.73
CA PRO A 617 9.25 9.10 9.62
C PRO A 617 10.09 9.32 10.89
N TYR A 618 10.93 10.37 10.93
CA TYR A 618 11.84 10.61 12.05
C TYR A 618 11.22 11.34 13.23
N GLY A 619 10.12 12.01 12.99
CA GLY A 619 9.53 12.96 13.94
C GLY A 619 10.24 14.32 13.90
N GLN A 620 9.45 15.36 14.07
CA GLN A 620 9.90 16.75 13.97
C GLN A 620 9.48 17.53 15.20
N VAL A 621 10.39 18.40 15.65
CA VAL A 621 10.16 19.38 16.71
C VAL A 621 10.26 20.77 16.14
N LEU A 622 9.25 21.58 16.37
CA LEU A 622 9.16 22.95 15.89
C LEU A 622 9.44 23.92 17.04
N ILE A 623 10.33 24.87 16.81
CA ILE A 623 10.68 25.93 17.77
C ILE A 623 10.57 27.30 17.11
N SER A 624 10.50 28.37 17.92
CA SER A 624 10.53 29.72 17.35
C SER A 624 11.90 30.08 16.79
N GLN A 625 11.92 30.92 15.78
CA GLN A 625 13.14 31.40 15.12
C GLN A 625 14.12 32.06 16.10
N GLN A 626 13.63 32.81 17.09
CA GLN A 626 14.44 33.44 18.13
C GLN A 626 15.20 32.41 18.98
N LYS A 627 14.52 31.26 19.33
CA LYS A 627 15.16 30.17 20.06
C LYS A 627 16.19 29.46 19.20
N TRP A 628 15.91 29.30 17.89
CA TRP A 628 16.87 28.73 16.97
C TRP A 628 18.16 29.51 16.98
N GLN A 629 18.14 30.84 16.83
CA GLN A 629 19.31 31.70 16.85
C GLN A 629 20.10 31.59 18.16
N ARG A 630 19.43 31.31 19.30
CA ARG A 630 20.10 31.12 20.57
C ARG A 630 20.87 29.80 20.68
N PHE A 631 20.31 28.71 20.12
CA PHE A 631 20.92 27.37 20.23
C PHE A 631 21.85 27.04 19.06
N TRP A 632 21.57 27.54 17.88
CA TRP A 632 22.31 27.24 16.64
C TRP A 632 22.50 28.47 15.76
N PRO A 633 23.20 29.51 16.21
CA PRO A 633 23.31 30.78 15.49
C PRO A 633 23.93 30.67 14.10
N HIS A 634 24.83 29.69 13.88
CA HIS A 634 25.57 29.51 12.63
C HIS A 634 25.54 28.06 12.12
N SER A 635 24.52 27.31 12.43
CA SER A 635 24.45 25.90 11.99
C SER A 635 23.04 25.47 11.60
N GLY A 636 22.94 24.55 10.66
CA GLY A 636 21.70 24.04 10.10
C GLY A 636 21.56 24.35 8.61
N GLN A 637 20.54 23.80 8.00
CA GLN A 637 20.15 24.10 6.63
C GLN A 637 19.16 25.27 6.66
N VAL A 638 19.41 26.26 5.78
CA VAL A 638 18.54 27.43 5.63
C VAL A 638 17.62 27.22 4.46
N GLY A 639 16.34 27.51 4.64
CA GLY A 639 15.33 27.61 3.60
C GLY A 639 14.74 29.00 3.53
N LEU A 640 14.50 29.51 2.33
CA LEU A 640 13.77 30.73 2.06
C LEU A 640 12.50 30.37 1.29
N ALA A 641 11.35 30.77 1.80
CA ALA A 641 10.07 30.66 1.14
C ALA A 641 9.62 32.04 0.68
N ILE A 642 9.32 32.18 -0.59
CA ILE A 642 9.07 33.46 -1.27
C ILE A 642 7.62 33.49 -1.69
N HIS A 643 6.90 34.51 -1.23
CA HIS A 643 5.56 34.85 -1.70
C HIS A 643 5.62 35.93 -2.76
N LEU A 644 4.94 35.68 -3.87
CA LEU A 644 4.81 36.61 -4.98
C LEU A 644 3.51 37.40 -4.88
N LYS A 645 3.51 38.59 -5.44
CA LYS A 645 2.29 39.35 -5.61
C LYS A 645 1.39 38.69 -6.65
N ASN A 646 0.10 38.78 -6.47
CA ASN A 646 -0.89 38.19 -7.36
C ASN A 646 -0.67 38.58 -8.83
N GLY A 647 -0.61 37.58 -9.71
CA GLY A 647 -0.43 37.79 -11.15
C GLY A 647 1.01 37.82 -11.65
N THR A 648 2.01 37.57 -10.78
CA THR A 648 3.44 37.52 -11.14
C THR A 648 3.86 36.10 -11.52
N SER A 649 4.66 35.97 -12.57
CA SER A 649 5.20 34.69 -13.00
C SER A 649 6.38 34.26 -12.11
N SER A 650 6.26 33.09 -11.46
CA SER A 650 7.35 32.47 -10.71
C SER A 650 8.57 32.15 -11.57
N GLU A 651 8.36 31.81 -12.84
CA GLU A 651 9.44 31.46 -13.77
C GLU A 651 10.35 32.66 -14.10
N ALA A 652 9.78 33.85 -14.22
CA ALA A 652 10.57 35.06 -14.48
C ALA A 652 11.51 35.42 -13.32
N LEU A 653 11.02 35.29 -12.08
CA LEU A 653 11.86 35.50 -10.90
C LEU A 653 12.91 34.39 -10.73
N LEU A 654 12.56 33.15 -11.07
CA LEU A 654 13.49 32.03 -11.05
C LEU A 654 14.64 32.21 -12.04
N ALA A 655 14.36 32.71 -13.25
CA ALA A 655 15.39 33.01 -14.24
C ALA A 655 16.35 34.10 -13.73
N LYS A 656 15.82 35.21 -13.19
CA LYS A 656 16.62 36.30 -12.59
C LYS A 656 17.49 35.80 -11.42
N LEU A 657 16.96 34.93 -10.56
CA LEU A 657 17.69 34.30 -9.46
C LEU A 657 18.82 33.39 -9.98
N GLY A 658 18.52 32.57 -10.99
CA GLY A 658 19.50 31.67 -11.62
C GLY A 658 20.68 32.43 -12.23
N GLU A 659 20.42 33.50 -12.98
CA GLU A 659 21.45 34.32 -13.58
C GLU A 659 22.32 35.04 -12.54
N ARG A 660 21.67 35.62 -11.50
CA ARG A 660 22.41 36.47 -10.53
C ARG A 660 23.19 35.66 -9.50
N PHE A 661 22.60 34.60 -8.97
CA PHE A 661 23.18 33.83 -7.86
C PHE A 661 23.69 32.44 -8.26
N ARG A 662 23.51 32.06 -9.54
CA ARG A 662 23.96 30.77 -10.10
C ARG A 662 23.55 29.58 -9.19
N LEU A 663 22.32 29.63 -8.68
CA LEU A 663 21.80 28.58 -7.79
C LEU A 663 21.62 27.27 -8.56
N GLN A 664 21.95 26.17 -7.90
CA GLN A 664 21.71 24.83 -8.45
C GLN A 664 20.20 24.61 -8.63
N PRO A 665 19.73 24.05 -9.77
CA PRO A 665 18.31 23.80 -10.02
C PRO A 665 17.60 22.99 -8.93
N GLU A 666 18.36 22.08 -8.27
CA GLU A 666 17.85 21.28 -7.15
C GLU A 666 17.54 22.09 -5.88
N ARG A 667 18.18 23.25 -5.75
CA ARG A 667 18.01 24.14 -4.58
C ARG A 667 16.90 25.13 -4.76
N VAL A 668 16.27 25.14 -5.92
CA VAL A 668 15.19 26.06 -6.27
C VAL A 668 14.02 25.25 -6.78
N ARG A 669 12.87 25.36 -6.15
CA ARG A 669 11.70 24.58 -6.51
C ARG A 669 10.45 25.46 -6.60
N ASN A 670 9.72 25.31 -7.69
CA ASN A 670 8.40 25.92 -7.89
C ASN A 670 7.34 25.06 -7.20
N ASN A 671 6.46 25.69 -6.44
CA ASN A 671 5.39 25.02 -5.70
C ASN A 671 4.45 24.23 -6.65
N ALA A 672 3.96 24.85 -7.73
CA ALA A 672 3.03 24.20 -8.65
C ALA A 672 3.62 22.93 -9.29
N ALA A 673 4.90 22.94 -9.62
CA ALA A 673 5.60 21.77 -10.16
C ALA A 673 5.73 20.65 -9.11
N LEU A 674 6.07 21.01 -7.87
CA LEU A 674 6.15 20.04 -6.76
C LEU A 674 4.81 19.39 -6.45
N MET A 675 3.75 20.21 -6.37
CA MET A 675 2.40 19.75 -6.11
C MET A 675 1.93 18.79 -7.21
N LYS A 676 2.08 19.18 -8.47
CA LYS A 676 1.72 18.35 -9.61
C LYS A 676 2.49 17.03 -9.62
N GLN A 677 3.78 17.05 -9.35
CA GLN A 677 4.61 15.85 -9.28
C GLN A 677 4.16 14.93 -8.14
N ALA A 678 3.95 15.46 -6.94
CA ALA A 678 3.50 14.70 -5.79
C ALA A 678 2.14 14.04 -6.03
N MET A 679 1.17 14.79 -6.56
CA MET A 679 -0.16 14.26 -6.86
C MET A 679 -0.16 13.24 -8.00
N THR A 680 0.68 13.44 -9.03
CA THR A 680 0.83 12.44 -10.10
C THR A 680 1.38 11.11 -9.58
N VAL A 681 2.37 11.17 -8.71
CA VAL A 681 2.95 9.97 -8.07
C VAL A 681 1.91 9.28 -7.19
N PHE A 682 1.16 10.06 -6.41
CA PHE A 682 0.07 9.57 -5.59
C PHE A 682 -0.97 8.81 -6.43
N ASP A 683 -1.52 9.47 -7.45
CA ASP A 683 -2.57 8.90 -8.30
C ASP A 683 -2.10 7.60 -8.97
N ARG A 684 -0.88 7.55 -9.48
CA ARG A 684 -0.29 6.33 -10.06
C ARG A 684 -0.18 5.18 -9.07
N THR A 685 0.20 5.46 -7.83
CA THR A 685 0.35 4.44 -6.79
C THR A 685 -0.97 3.75 -6.48
N PHE A 686 -2.08 4.49 -6.49
CA PHE A 686 -3.40 3.97 -6.15
C PHE A 686 -4.19 3.38 -7.34
N VAL A 687 -3.75 3.58 -8.59
CA VAL A 687 -4.36 2.97 -9.79
C VAL A 687 -4.40 1.45 -9.66
N VAL A 688 -3.35 0.82 -9.15
CA VAL A 688 -3.29 -0.65 -8.98
C VAL A 688 -4.37 -1.13 -8.02
N THR A 689 -4.53 -0.44 -6.89
CA THR A 689 -5.52 -0.78 -5.86
C THR A 689 -6.94 -0.62 -6.39
N SER A 690 -7.22 0.47 -7.10
CA SER A 690 -8.50 0.74 -7.75
C SER A 690 -8.82 -0.31 -8.82
N THR A 691 -7.86 -0.68 -9.64
CA THR A 691 -8.02 -1.73 -10.68
C THR A 691 -8.37 -3.08 -10.06
N LEU A 692 -7.68 -3.47 -8.96
CA LEU A 692 -7.98 -4.72 -8.24
C LEU A 692 -9.37 -4.70 -7.62
N GLY A 693 -9.79 -3.58 -7.05
CA GLY A 693 -11.15 -3.39 -6.52
C GLY A 693 -12.23 -3.58 -7.60
N ASN A 694 -12.05 -2.94 -8.75
CA ASN A 694 -12.95 -3.05 -9.89
C ASN A 694 -13.00 -4.47 -10.46
N LEU A 695 -11.87 -5.17 -10.56
CA LEU A 695 -11.82 -6.57 -10.97
C LEU A 695 -12.56 -7.48 -9.98
N THR A 696 -12.39 -7.26 -8.69
CA THR A 696 -13.10 -8.01 -7.64
C THR A 696 -14.61 -7.81 -7.72
N LEU A 697 -15.05 -6.56 -7.94
CA LEU A 697 -16.45 -6.22 -8.15
C LEU A 697 -17.01 -6.88 -9.41
N PHE A 698 -16.27 -6.85 -10.52
CA PHE A 698 -16.66 -7.52 -11.76
C PHE A 698 -16.85 -9.03 -11.55
N ILE A 699 -15.92 -9.69 -10.86
CA ILE A 699 -16.02 -11.12 -10.54
C ILE A 699 -17.25 -11.40 -9.68
N ALA A 700 -17.56 -10.56 -8.69
CA ALA A 700 -18.73 -10.72 -7.85
C ALA A 700 -20.06 -10.55 -8.62
N ILE A 701 -20.10 -9.62 -9.57
CA ILE A 701 -21.25 -9.45 -10.49
C ILE A 701 -21.41 -10.69 -11.36
N CYS A 702 -20.33 -11.22 -11.93
CA CYS A 702 -20.34 -12.48 -12.64
C CYS A 702 -20.88 -13.63 -11.77
N GLY A 703 -20.47 -13.69 -10.50
CA GLY A 703 -20.99 -14.67 -9.54
C GLY A 703 -22.49 -14.58 -9.34
N LEU A 704 -23.02 -13.38 -9.17
CA LEU A 704 -24.46 -13.16 -9.00
C LEU A 704 -25.24 -13.47 -10.30
N PHE A 705 -24.69 -13.13 -11.44
CA PHE A 705 -25.21 -13.52 -12.76
C PHE A 705 -25.31 -15.05 -12.89
N PHE A 706 -24.25 -15.76 -12.56
CA PHE A 706 -24.21 -17.22 -12.60
C PHE A 706 -25.17 -17.86 -11.60
N ALA A 707 -25.30 -17.27 -10.40
CA ALA A 707 -26.31 -17.66 -9.44
C ALA A 707 -27.73 -17.56 -9.98
N THR A 708 -27.98 -16.51 -10.75
CA THR A 708 -29.28 -16.25 -11.34
C THR A 708 -29.62 -17.32 -12.40
N ILE A 709 -28.66 -17.58 -13.32
CA ILE A 709 -28.83 -18.66 -14.34
C ILE A 709 -29.12 -20.01 -13.66
N ALA A 710 -28.32 -20.31 -12.63
CA ALA A 710 -28.45 -21.55 -11.87
C ALA A 710 -29.81 -21.69 -11.21
N GLY A 711 -30.31 -20.62 -10.61
CA GLY A 711 -31.61 -20.57 -10.00
C GLY A 711 -32.77 -20.70 -11.00
N GLU A 712 -32.61 -20.12 -12.18
CA GLU A 712 -33.62 -20.21 -13.24
C GLU A 712 -33.75 -21.64 -13.78
N ILE A 713 -32.66 -22.34 -14.00
CA ILE A 713 -32.66 -23.75 -14.41
C ILE A 713 -33.42 -24.60 -13.37
N SER A 714 -33.19 -24.36 -12.08
CA SER A 714 -33.87 -25.06 -10.98
C SER A 714 -35.36 -24.76 -10.92
N ARG A 715 -35.83 -23.61 -11.40
CA ARG A 715 -37.22 -23.13 -11.31
C ARG A 715 -37.99 -23.23 -12.63
N GLN A 716 -37.37 -23.78 -13.65
CA GLN A 716 -37.98 -23.88 -14.99
C GLN A 716 -39.38 -24.52 -14.96
N ARG A 717 -39.55 -25.55 -14.15
CA ARG A 717 -40.87 -26.22 -13.96
C ARG A 717 -41.92 -25.29 -13.33
N GLN A 718 -41.55 -24.49 -12.32
CA GLN A 718 -42.46 -23.55 -11.67
C GLN A 718 -42.89 -22.44 -12.63
N PHE A 719 -41.99 -21.89 -13.42
CA PHE A 719 -42.29 -20.87 -14.43
C PHE A 719 -43.16 -21.42 -15.56
N SER A 720 -42.93 -22.68 -15.97
CA SER A 720 -43.80 -23.34 -16.96
C SER A 720 -45.25 -23.55 -16.45
N LEU A 721 -45.40 -23.94 -15.18
CA LEU A 721 -46.71 -24.04 -14.55
C LEU A 721 -47.42 -22.67 -14.45
N LEU A 722 -46.72 -21.62 -14.11
CA LEU A 722 -47.29 -20.26 -14.06
C LEU A 722 -47.72 -19.79 -15.46
N ARG A 723 -47.01 -20.17 -16.52
CA ARG A 723 -47.43 -19.93 -17.90
C ARG A 723 -48.69 -20.69 -18.26
N CYS A 724 -48.79 -21.92 -17.86
CA CYS A 724 -50.01 -22.72 -18.06
C CYS A 724 -51.20 -22.12 -17.30
N MET A 725 -50.97 -21.42 -16.18
CA MET A 725 -51.98 -20.69 -15.44
C MET A 725 -52.29 -19.31 -16.01
N GLY A 726 -51.74 -18.93 -17.18
CA GLY A 726 -52.06 -17.72 -17.91
C GLY A 726 -51.16 -16.51 -17.69
N MET A 727 -50.04 -16.66 -16.98
CA MET A 727 -49.07 -15.56 -16.86
C MET A 727 -48.38 -15.27 -18.21
N THR A 728 -48.30 -13.99 -18.53
CA THR A 728 -47.61 -13.52 -19.76
C THR A 728 -46.10 -13.57 -19.61
N GLY A 729 -45.39 -13.63 -20.74
CA GLY A 729 -43.93 -13.57 -20.76
C GLY A 729 -43.37 -12.30 -20.09
N ILE A 730 -44.03 -11.17 -20.27
CA ILE A 730 -43.64 -9.88 -19.66
C ILE A 730 -43.81 -9.93 -18.14
N GLU A 731 -44.87 -10.49 -17.62
CA GLU A 731 -45.07 -10.65 -16.16
C GLU A 731 -44.03 -11.55 -15.55
N LEU A 732 -43.62 -12.63 -16.23
CA LEU A 732 -42.55 -13.53 -15.80
C LEU A 732 -41.16 -12.85 -15.82
N SER A 733 -40.92 -12.04 -16.86
CA SER A 733 -39.67 -11.29 -16.93
C SER A 733 -39.54 -10.20 -15.86
N LEU A 734 -40.64 -9.49 -15.61
CA LEU A 734 -40.70 -8.52 -14.50
C LEU A 734 -40.53 -9.18 -13.14
N LEU A 735 -41.01 -10.40 -13.01
CA LEU A 735 -40.89 -11.16 -11.77
C LEU A 735 -39.46 -11.65 -11.53
N GLY A 736 -38.80 -12.27 -12.52
CA GLY A 736 -37.44 -12.75 -12.41
C GLY A 736 -36.42 -11.60 -12.33
N GLY A 737 -36.53 -10.62 -13.24
CA GLY A 737 -35.68 -9.45 -13.29
C GLY A 737 -35.90 -8.51 -12.10
N GLY A 738 -37.15 -8.29 -11.70
CA GLY A 738 -37.52 -7.50 -10.52
C GLY A 738 -36.94 -8.09 -9.22
N GLN A 739 -36.97 -9.43 -9.06
CA GLN A 739 -36.35 -10.08 -7.90
C GLN A 739 -34.84 -9.86 -7.87
N LEU A 740 -34.17 -9.98 -9.01
CA LEU A 740 -32.73 -9.76 -9.11
C LEU A 740 -32.41 -8.31 -8.76
N LEU A 741 -33.16 -7.35 -9.28
CA LEU A 741 -33.00 -5.93 -9.02
C LEU A 741 -33.19 -5.62 -7.53
N VAL A 742 -34.26 -6.14 -6.91
CA VAL A 742 -34.53 -5.88 -5.49
C VAL A 742 -33.45 -6.51 -4.60
N ILE A 743 -33.00 -7.74 -4.90
CA ILE A 743 -31.89 -8.37 -4.18
C ILE A 743 -30.63 -7.54 -4.35
N GLY A 744 -30.29 -7.14 -5.58
CA GLY A 744 -29.12 -6.31 -5.87
C GLY A 744 -29.17 -4.95 -5.17
N LEU A 745 -30.33 -4.27 -5.22
CA LEU A 745 -30.52 -2.97 -4.58
C LEU A 745 -30.38 -3.04 -3.06
N VAL A 746 -31.03 -4.00 -2.42
CA VAL A 746 -30.94 -4.17 -0.96
C VAL A 746 -29.50 -4.53 -0.57
N THR A 747 -28.84 -5.39 -1.34
CA THR A 747 -27.44 -5.77 -1.13
C THR A 747 -26.52 -4.56 -1.27
N ALA A 748 -26.73 -3.73 -2.29
CA ALA A 748 -25.98 -2.51 -2.53
C ALA A 748 -26.18 -1.48 -1.41
N LEU A 749 -27.41 -1.30 -0.94
CA LEU A 749 -27.72 -0.42 0.21
C LEU A 749 -27.05 -0.91 1.50
N MET A 750 -26.94 -2.22 1.72
CA MET A 750 -26.25 -2.77 2.90
C MET A 750 -24.71 -2.71 2.75
N ALA A 751 -24.20 -2.75 1.52
CA ALA A 751 -22.77 -2.61 1.24
C ALA A 751 -22.24 -1.22 1.58
N LEU A 752 -23.06 -0.16 1.44
CA LEU A 752 -22.65 1.22 1.70
C LEU A 752 -22.19 1.44 3.16
N PRO A 753 -23.03 1.20 4.18
CA PRO A 753 -22.61 1.40 5.58
C PRO A 753 -21.46 0.46 5.97
N LEU A 754 -21.40 -0.75 5.43
CA LEU A 754 -20.29 -1.67 5.65
C LEU A 754 -19.00 -1.12 5.03
N GLY A 755 -19.03 -0.60 3.80
CA GLY A 755 -17.89 -0.02 3.13
C GLY A 755 -17.34 1.21 3.87
N LEU A 756 -18.23 2.10 4.35
CA LEU A 756 -17.86 3.24 5.17
C LEU A 756 -17.23 2.83 6.51
N LEU A 757 -17.79 1.82 7.17
CA LEU A 757 -17.22 1.25 8.39
C LEU A 757 -15.81 0.67 8.14
N LEU A 758 -15.64 -0.04 7.03
CA LEU A 758 -14.33 -0.58 6.64
C LEU A 758 -13.31 0.54 6.38
N ALA A 759 -13.71 1.60 5.67
CA ALA A 759 -12.85 2.76 5.46
C ALA A 759 -12.43 3.40 6.78
N GLN A 760 -13.37 3.59 7.70
CA GLN A 760 -13.09 4.14 9.01
C GLN A 760 -12.11 3.28 9.80
N LEU A 761 -12.31 1.96 9.84
CA LEU A 761 -11.40 1.04 10.53
C LEU A 761 -10.00 0.98 9.86
N LEU A 762 -9.95 1.03 8.54
CA LEU A 762 -8.68 1.11 7.82
C LEU A 762 -7.91 2.39 8.18
N ILE A 763 -8.60 3.52 8.25
CA ILE A 763 -8.00 4.82 8.58
C ILE A 763 -7.62 4.90 10.06
N ASP A 764 -8.56 4.64 10.96
CA ASP A 764 -8.39 4.88 12.41
C ASP A 764 -7.53 3.81 13.10
N VAL A 765 -7.50 2.59 12.55
CA VAL A 765 -6.75 1.49 13.16
C VAL A 765 -5.53 1.12 12.31
N VAL A 766 -5.71 0.72 11.05
CA VAL A 766 -4.61 0.16 10.26
C VAL A 766 -3.60 1.24 9.87
N LEU A 767 -4.05 2.36 9.27
CA LEU A 767 -3.15 3.43 8.82
C LEU A 767 -2.46 4.11 10.01
N LYS A 768 -3.17 4.38 11.08
CA LYS A 768 -2.60 5.00 12.29
C LYS A 768 -1.40 4.22 12.84
N TYR A 769 -1.50 2.90 12.94
CA TYR A 769 -0.42 2.06 13.45
C TYR A 769 0.63 1.69 12.40
N SER A 770 0.31 1.81 11.12
CA SER A 770 1.24 1.54 10.02
C SER A 770 2.11 2.74 9.68
N PHE A 771 1.53 3.93 9.65
CA PHE A 771 2.21 5.15 9.22
C PHE A 771 2.53 6.11 10.39
N GLY A 772 1.93 5.92 11.56
CA GLY A 772 2.13 6.79 12.72
C GLY A 772 1.49 8.18 12.57
N TRP A 773 0.44 8.30 11.76
CA TRP A 773 -0.36 9.51 11.61
C TRP A 773 -1.85 9.20 11.52
N THR A 774 -2.68 10.20 11.75
CA THR A 774 -4.14 10.10 11.62
C THR A 774 -4.64 11.00 10.49
N MET A 775 -5.73 10.61 9.86
CA MET A 775 -6.44 11.45 8.91
C MET A 775 -7.95 11.39 9.17
N GLN A 776 -8.67 12.38 8.67
CA GLN A 776 -10.13 12.41 8.78
C GLN A 776 -10.77 11.66 7.62
N VAL A 777 -11.76 10.84 7.92
CA VAL A 777 -12.58 10.19 6.90
C VAL A 777 -13.41 11.24 6.16
N GLN A 778 -13.27 11.28 4.86
CA GLN A 778 -14.08 12.13 3.99
C GLN A 778 -15.05 11.27 3.19
N TYR A 779 -16.25 11.79 3.00
CA TYR A 779 -17.31 11.07 2.30
C TYR A 779 -17.44 11.61 0.87
N PHE A 780 -17.61 10.69 -0.11
CA PHE A 780 -17.72 11.00 -1.52
C PHE A 780 -19.06 10.51 -2.08
N PRO A 781 -20.21 11.16 -1.74
CA PRO A 781 -21.53 10.66 -2.10
C PRO A 781 -21.70 10.45 -3.60
N TYR A 782 -21.18 11.34 -4.43
CA TYR A 782 -21.24 11.22 -5.89
C TYR A 782 -20.61 9.91 -6.38
N ASN A 783 -19.41 9.60 -5.91
CA ASN A 783 -18.69 8.40 -6.29
C ASN A 783 -19.45 7.14 -5.83
N TYR A 784 -20.01 7.15 -4.62
CA TYR A 784 -20.79 6.03 -4.11
C TYR A 784 -22.01 5.78 -4.98
N PHE A 785 -22.76 6.83 -5.37
CA PHE A 785 -23.91 6.68 -6.26
C PHE A 785 -23.48 6.15 -7.64
N MET A 786 -22.36 6.59 -8.17
CA MET A 786 -21.82 6.09 -9.44
C MET A 786 -21.45 4.60 -9.33
N THR A 787 -20.74 4.20 -8.27
CA THR A 787 -20.33 2.80 -8.05
C THR A 787 -21.54 1.90 -7.84
N LEU A 788 -22.53 2.32 -7.03
CA LEU A 788 -23.77 1.60 -6.84
C LEU A 788 -24.58 1.52 -8.12
N GLY A 789 -24.71 2.63 -8.83
CA GLY A 789 -25.46 2.72 -10.09
C GLY A 789 -24.86 1.86 -11.19
N THR A 790 -23.53 1.91 -11.38
CA THR A 790 -22.84 1.08 -12.36
C THR A 790 -22.92 -0.40 -12.02
N ALA A 791 -22.77 -0.78 -10.74
CA ALA A 791 -22.90 -2.16 -10.30
C ALA A 791 -24.31 -2.72 -10.54
N LEU A 792 -25.35 -1.94 -10.23
CA LEU A 792 -26.75 -2.31 -10.48
C LEU A 792 -27.08 -2.37 -11.98
N LEU A 793 -26.56 -1.43 -12.77
CA LEU A 793 -26.75 -1.43 -14.23
C LEU A 793 -26.12 -2.67 -14.87
N VAL A 794 -24.87 -2.99 -14.52
CA VAL A 794 -24.19 -4.20 -15.01
C VAL A 794 -24.93 -5.46 -14.56
N LEU A 795 -25.44 -5.48 -13.33
CA LEU A 795 -26.25 -6.60 -12.81
C LEU A 795 -27.55 -6.77 -13.61
N LEU A 796 -28.24 -5.68 -13.96
CA LEU A 796 -29.45 -5.72 -14.77
C LEU A 796 -29.16 -6.22 -16.18
N VAL A 797 -28.14 -5.71 -16.83
CA VAL A 797 -27.70 -6.13 -18.18
C VAL A 797 -27.34 -7.62 -18.15
N ALA A 798 -26.54 -8.03 -17.16
CA ALA A 798 -26.17 -9.44 -16.99
C ALA A 798 -27.40 -10.33 -16.74
N GLY A 799 -28.34 -9.89 -15.92
CA GLY A 799 -29.57 -10.63 -15.58
C GLY A 799 -30.63 -10.66 -16.68
N ALA A 800 -30.58 -9.71 -17.62
CA ALA A 800 -31.56 -9.64 -18.70
C ALA A 800 -31.50 -10.86 -19.63
N TRP A 801 -30.30 -11.37 -19.94
CA TRP A 801 -30.14 -12.52 -20.83
C TRP A 801 -30.77 -13.84 -20.29
N PRO A 802 -30.52 -14.25 -19.04
CA PRO A 802 -31.17 -15.43 -18.46
C PRO A 802 -32.71 -15.31 -18.45
N VAL A 803 -33.19 -14.16 -18.01
CA VAL A 803 -34.64 -13.89 -17.91
C VAL A 803 -35.27 -13.91 -19.31
N TRP A 804 -34.63 -13.29 -20.31
CA TRP A 804 -35.12 -13.34 -21.70
C TRP A 804 -35.16 -14.76 -22.25
N ARG A 805 -34.12 -15.56 -22.02
CA ARG A 805 -34.07 -16.98 -22.41
C ARG A 805 -35.20 -17.81 -21.81
N LEU A 806 -35.51 -17.57 -20.54
CA LEU A 806 -36.55 -18.27 -19.80
C LEU A 806 -37.96 -17.94 -20.38
N VAL A 807 -38.19 -16.69 -20.74
CA VAL A 807 -39.45 -16.20 -21.29
C VAL A 807 -39.69 -16.72 -22.70
N HIS A 808 -38.66 -16.92 -23.53
CA HIS A 808 -38.82 -17.35 -24.92
C HIS A 808 -38.82 -18.88 -25.13
N ARG A 809 -38.51 -19.67 -24.09
CA ARG A 809 -38.67 -21.14 -24.17
C ARG A 809 -40.14 -21.55 -24.12
N SER A 810 -40.50 -22.53 -24.95
CA SER A 810 -41.88 -23.04 -24.96
C SER A 810 -42.19 -23.82 -23.67
N ALA A 811 -43.40 -23.58 -23.08
CA ALA A 811 -43.84 -24.20 -21.83
C ALA A 811 -43.94 -25.74 -21.95
N ILE A 812 -44.34 -26.23 -23.14
CA ILE A 812 -44.50 -27.66 -23.43
C ILE A 812 -43.16 -28.40 -23.42
N LEU A 813 -42.10 -27.82 -24.07
CA LEU A 813 -40.78 -28.42 -24.06
C LEU A 813 -40.18 -28.48 -22.65
N SER A 814 -40.37 -27.42 -21.86
CA SER A 814 -39.85 -27.37 -20.49
C SER A 814 -40.53 -28.35 -19.53
N LEU A 815 -41.79 -28.63 -19.72
CA LEU A 815 -42.51 -29.68 -18.99
C LEU A 815 -42.07 -31.09 -19.42
N ARG A 816 -41.84 -31.31 -20.73
CA ARG A 816 -41.36 -32.60 -21.25
C ARG A 816 -39.95 -32.96 -20.82
N GLU A 817 -39.06 -31.97 -20.74
CA GLU A 817 -37.67 -32.15 -20.22
C GLU A 817 -37.63 -32.41 -18.70
N SER A 818 -38.72 -32.13 -17.97
CA SER A 818 -38.82 -32.30 -16.52
C SER A 818 -39.48 -33.61 -16.06
N PHE A 819 -40.05 -34.37 -17.00
CA PHE A 819 -40.51 -35.74 -16.82
C PHE A 819 -39.45 -36.70 -17.39
#